data_ff36dd542f8d291b59f8e03e2e109c38
#
_entry.id   ff36dd542f8d291b59f8e03e2e109c38
#
_cell.length_a   1.000
_cell.length_b   1.000
_cell.length_c   1.000
_cell.angle_alpha   90.00
_cell.angle_beta   90.00
_cell.angle_gamma   90.00
#
_symmetry.space_group_name_H-M   'P 1'
#
loop_
_entity.id
_entity.type
_entity.pdbx_description
1 polymer ?
#
loop_
_entity_poly.entity_id
_entity_poly.type
_entity_poly.pdbx_seq_one_letter_code
_entity_poly.pdbx_strand_id
1 'polypeptide(L)'
;MAKTVQPGTITIPGIGEFAANALPDPFDSRDLEYRPRLQPLPATLDQRQGSKERHVMHQDGNSCTGHALAAVINAVLARPEVINGNAAAAYPHVSPYMLYRLARRYDEFEGESDVGSSLRGAFKGWFNHGALLEADWPALNQYPEPDLDDEDVTNKARERPLGAFYRVSPYRLDDMQSAISELNAICVSAVVHDGWVKPVELVRNGEVMHVITRAVNARALGGHAFALVGYNDVGFLVQNSWGPQWGKGGFATLPYEDWLESAYDAWVARPGVPQTPFASGRSATTTATDGNLVTGPAPDLRRLAMHVVNLGNQGRLSATGKFASSPTQIDRAFAHMGRWHQLWLEQDPSAKRHVLLYAHGGLTSEQDGLSVAQENVNWWLNNKIYPLFFAWQSGASETLLDQLADSIRGRLPFGLGFDVLEQVDRLVELVARKSFRWMWDEMKENARAASEPIRDPGSVTWSPTSPEAETAMMEMPGASLTVLRLRDYLRQQGPNNVAVHLVGHSAGAIFQAALLQRLADAAVPVASLALLAPAIRVDEFTRDVLPHLGPQNLVRSFTNFDLSDERELDDVCQAGGFDIYHKSLLYLVSRALEGPAPDSEVPLLGMQKFFGLALDGRPGLTLAQAISNRGGVSIFSRSIDPADSRSDARSHGEFASDRLTMTSVVMRALGLTSPRPENDYRPNAALTD
;
A
#
# COMPACT_ATOMS: atom_id res chain seq x y z
N MET A 1 3.90 22.05 -16.56
CA MET A 1 5.00 21.56 -15.71
C MET A 1 5.16 22.55 -14.58
N ALA A 2 4.76 22.19 -13.35
CA ALA A 2 4.99 23.04 -12.20
C ALA A 2 6.49 23.23 -12.02
N LYS A 3 6.95 24.48 -11.89
CA LYS A 3 8.35 24.76 -11.56
C LYS A 3 8.59 24.29 -10.14
N THR A 4 9.30 23.19 -9.94
CA THR A 4 9.77 22.78 -8.62
C THR A 4 10.70 23.86 -8.10
N VAL A 5 10.24 24.62 -7.11
CA VAL A 5 11.06 25.64 -6.46
C VAL A 5 11.97 24.93 -5.45
N GLN A 6 13.24 25.33 -5.39
CA GLN A 6 14.20 24.77 -4.42
C GLN A 6 13.71 25.05 -2.99
N PRO A 7 13.98 24.14 -2.04
CA PRO A 7 13.71 24.37 -0.62
C PRO A 7 14.22 25.72 -0.15
N GLY A 8 13.43 26.46 0.60
CA GLY A 8 13.75 27.80 1.03
C GLY A 8 13.45 28.12 2.48
N THR A 9 14.02 29.21 2.97
CA THR A 9 13.71 29.78 4.29
C THR A 9 13.12 31.17 4.09
N ILE A 10 12.07 31.47 4.83
CA ILE A 10 11.39 32.76 4.84
C ILE A 10 11.68 33.45 6.16
N THR A 11 12.34 34.58 6.12
CA THR A 11 12.56 35.43 7.28
C THR A 11 11.48 36.50 7.35
N ILE A 12 10.68 36.50 8.42
CA ILE A 12 9.64 37.48 8.66
C ILE A 12 10.10 38.41 9.79
N PRO A 13 10.36 39.70 9.49
CA PRO A 13 10.87 40.63 10.47
C PRO A 13 9.99 40.73 11.71
N GLY A 14 10.57 40.50 12.90
CA GLY A 14 9.88 40.57 14.20
C GLY A 14 9.03 39.33 14.55
N ILE A 15 8.99 38.30 13.69
CA ILE A 15 8.24 37.08 13.95
C ILE A 15 9.16 35.84 14.00
N GLY A 16 10.00 35.63 13.00
CA GLY A 16 10.91 34.49 12.98
C GLY A 16 11.34 34.04 11.56
N GLU A 17 12.00 32.88 11.54
CA GLU A 17 12.39 32.20 10.32
C GLU A 17 11.58 30.92 10.16
N PHE A 18 11.06 30.70 8.94
CA PHE A 18 10.18 29.57 8.63
C PHE A 18 10.70 28.84 7.40
N ALA A 19 10.73 27.52 7.47
CA ALA A 19 11.04 26.71 6.31
C ALA A 19 9.83 26.65 5.35
N ALA A 20 10.12 26.75 4.05
CA ALA A 20 9.15 26.69 2.97
C ALA A 20 9.48 25.50 2.06
N ASN A 21 9.20 24.29 2.53
CA ASN A 21 9.61 23.03 1.92
C ASN A 21 8.44 22.06 1.72
N ALA A 22 7.20 22.54 1.60
CA ALA A 22 6.10 21.72 1.13
C ALA A 22 6.37 21.31 -0.32
N LEU A 23 6.24 20.01 -0.59
CA LEU A 23 6.48 19.41 -1.90
C LEU A 23 5.16 19.17 -2.61
N PRO A 24 5.07 19.40 -3.93
CA PRO A 24 3.87 19.07 -4.68
C PRO A 24 3.67 17.56 -4.73
N ASP A 25 2.42 17.12 -4.58
CA ASP A 25 2.07 15.71 -4.73
C ASP A 25 2.35 15.25 -6.18
N PRO A 26 3.10 14.16 -6.39
CA PRO A 26 3.19 13.58 -7.72
C PRO A 26 1.79 13.12 -8.17
N PHE A 27 1.58 13.04 -9.48
CA PHE A 27 0.30 12.53 -10.01
C PHE A 27 0.06 11.11 -9.53
N ASP A 28 -1.12 10.86 -8.95
CA ASP A 28 -1.56 9.54 -8.54
C ASP A 28 -3.02 9.36 -8.99
N SER A 29 -3.26 8.39 -9.86
CA SER A 29 -4.60 8.10 -10.39
C SER A 29 -5.59 7.57 -9.35
N ARG A 30 -5.09 7.17 -8.17
CA ARG A 30 -5.91 6.71 -7.04
C ARG A 30 -6.48 7.85 -6.21
N ASP A 31 -6.03 9.08 -6.45
CA ASP A 31 -6.60 10.25 -5.78
C ASP A 31 -8.07 10.39 -6.13
N LEU A 32 -8.93 10.21 -5.15
CA LEU A 32 -10.35 10.42 -5.33
C LEU A 32 -10.64 11.90 -5.53
N GLU A 33 -11.28 12.24 -6.63
CA GLU A 33 -11.64 13.62 -6.95
C GLU A 33 -12.83 14.08 -6.11
N TYR A 34 -12.71 15.27 -5.50
CA TYR A 34 -13.81 15.91 -4.81
C TYR A 34 -14.88 16.35 -5.83
N ARG A 35 -16.13 15.98 -5.58
CA ARG A 35 -17.29 16.41 -6.35
C ARG A 35 -18.21 17.24 -5.46
N PRO A 36 -18.27 18.57 -5.68
CA PRO A 36 -19.11 19.45 -4.90
C PRO A 36 -20.60 19.16 -5.13
N ARG A 37 -21.43 19.47 -4.14
CA ARG A 37 -22.87 19.50 -4.33
C ARG A 37 -23.25 20.73 -5.15
N LEU A 38 -24.20 20.60 -6.07
CA LEU A 38 -24.75 21.71 -6.81
C LEU A 38 -25.64 22.52 -5.89
N GLN A 39 -25.10 23.59 -5.30
CA GLN A 39 -25.84 24.54 -4.47
C GLN A 39 -25.33 25.96 -4.74
N PRO A 40 -26.19 26.99 -4.60
CA PRO A 40 -25.77 28.38 -4.71
C PRO A 40 -24.70 28.70 -3.67
N LEU A 41 -23.57 29.26 -4.10
CA LEU A 41 -22.52 29.72 -3.21
C LEU A 41 -22.74 31.17 -2.79
N PRO A 42 -22.51 31.55 -1.52
CA PRO A 42 -22.48 32.95 -1.13
C PRO A 42 -21.33 33.67 -1.84
N ALA A 43 -21.53 34.96 -2.16
CA ALA A 43 -20.49 35.77 -2.81
C ALA A 43 -19.23 35.95 -1.94
N THR A 44 -19.41 35.92 -0.62
CA THR A 44 -18.34 35.95 0.39
C THR A 44 -18.63 34.96 1.49
N LEU A 45 -17.59 34.29 1.97
CA LEU A 45 -17.68 33.34 3.06
C LEU A 45 -16.47 33.49 3.98
N ASP A 46 -16.73 33.65 5.28
CA ASP A 46 -15.70 33.70 6.30
C ASP A 46 -16.02 32.70 7.42
N GLN A 47 -15.36 31.58 7.38
CA GLN A 47 -15.56 30.48 8.34
C GLN A 47 -14.83 30.73 9.71
N ARG A 48 -14.20 31.88 9.90
CA ARG A 48 -13.72 32.33 11.21
C ARG A 48 -14.87 32.76 12.11
N GLN A 49 -15.96 33.26 11.51
CA GLN A 49 -17.13 33.74 12.25
C GLN A 49 -17.99 32.54 12.67
N GLY A 50 -18.27 32.42 13.98
CA GLY A 50 -19.16 31.39 14.52
C GLY A 50 -18.50 30.24 15.24
N SER A 51 -17.21 30.03 15.11
CA SER A 51 -16.40 29.24 16.04
C SER A 51 -15.60 30.17 16.92
N LYS A 52 -15.52 29.88 18.22
CA LYS A 52 -14.55 30.54 19.15
C LYS A 52 -13.21 30.55 18.43
N GLU A 53 -12.47 31.65 18.59
CA GLU A 53 -11.22 31.99 17.90
C GLU A 53 -10.43 30.79 17.38
N ARG A 54 -10.26 30.72 16.04
CA ARG A 54 -9.47 29.65 15.44
C ARG A 54 -8.06 29.68 16.01
N HIS A 55 -7.57 28.54 16.45
CA HIS A 55 -6.23 28.39 16.95
C HIS A 55 -5.20 28.64 15.85
N VAL A 56 -4.48 29.75 15.94
CA VAL A 56 -3.40 30.12 15.01
C VAL A 56 -2.08 29.60 15.59
N MET A 57 -1.50 28.63 14.89
CA MET A 57 -0.28 27.96 15.31
C MET A 57 0.98 28.69 14.84
N HIS A 58 2.11 28.36 15.47
CA HIS A 58 3.45 28.78 15.08
C HIS A 58 4.28 27.55 14.76
N GLN A 59 4.59 27.32 13.49
CA GLN A 59 5.35 26.14 13.06
C GLN A 59 6.81 26.21 13.42
N ASP A 60 7.40 25.07 13.74
CA ASP A 60 8.83 24.86 13.86
C ASP A 60 9.33 24.02 12.69
N GLY A 61 10.55 24.29 12.19
CA GLY A 61 11.20 23.54 11.13
C GLY A 61 10.36 23.47 9.85
N ASN A 62 10.33 22.29 9.21
CA ASN A 62 9.66 22.02 7.94
C ASN A 62 8.18 21.55 8.09
N SER A 63 7.57 21.77 9.27
CA SER A 63 6.31 21.14 9.67
C SER A 63 5.03 21.77 9.09
N CYS A 64 5.10 22.59 8.06
CA CYS A 64 3.96 23.32 7.49
C CYS A 64 2.81 22.40 7.04
N THR A 65 3.09 21.22 6.47
CA THR A 65 2.06 20.26 6.05
C THR A 65 1.26 19.70 7.22
N GLY A 66 1.94 19.40 8.35
CA GLY A 66 1.27 19.00 9.59
C GLY A 66 0.43 20.11 10.20
N HIS A 67 0.91 21.35 10.17
CA HIS A 67 0.19 22.51 10.68
C HIS A 67 -1.03 22.87 9.82
N ALA A 68 -0.90 22.81 8.50
CA ALA A 68 -2.01 23.03 7.58
C ALA A 68 -3.13 22.01 7.82
N LEU A 69 -2.77 20.72 7.93
CA LEU A 69 -3.72 19.66 8.20
C LEU A 69 -4.34 19.78 9.61
N ALA A 70 -3.55 20.12 10.64
CA ALA A 70 -4.06 20.36 11.99
C ALA A 70 -5.09 21.51 12.01
N ALA A 71 -4.85 22.59 11.26
CA ALA A 71 -5.82 23.69 11.14
C ALA A 71 -7.15 23.22 10.54
N VAL A 72 -7.12 22.33 9.51
CA VAL A 72 -8.32 21.73 8.91
C VAL A 72 -9.02 20.79 9.88
N ILE A 73 -8.31 19.91 10.55
CA ILE A 73 -8.89 18.98 11.53
C ILE A 73 -9.56 19.76 12.66
N ASN A 74 -8.87 20.74 13.23
CA ASN A 74 -9.40 21.58 14.31
C ASN A 74 -10.67 22.33 13.85
N ALA A 75 -10.70 22.81 12.61
CA ALA A 75 -11.89 23.47 12.05
C ALA A 75 -13.09 22.54 11.90
N VAL A 76 -12.84 21.29 11.50
CA VAL A 76 -13.90 20.27 11.30
C VAL A 76 -14.42 19.79 12.65
N LEU A 77 -13.54 19.54 13.61
CA LEU A 77 -13.91 19.08 14.94
C LEU A 77 -14.64 20.18 15.76
N ALA A 78 -14.38 21.46 15.51
CA ALA A 78 -15.06 22.59 16.16
C ALA A 78 -16.52 22.80 15.69
N ARG A 79 -17.05 21.98 14.78
CA ARG A 79 -18.44 22.11 14.32
C ARG A 79 -19.43 21.76 15.42
N PRO A 80 -20.53 22.52 15.55
CA PRO A 80 -21.58 22.25 16.56
C PRO A 80 -22.15 20.83 16.49
N GLU A 81 -22.24 20.25 15.29
CA GLU A 81 -22.75 18.90 15.08
C GLU A 81 -21.79 17.83 15.63
N VAL A 82 -20.50 18.11 15.67
CA VAL A 82 -19.47 17.19 16.19
C VAL A 82 -19.35 17.30 17.71
N ILE A 83 -19.53 18.49 18.29
CA ILE A 83 -19.43 18.72 19.74
C ILE A 83 -20.74 18.54 20.51
N ASN A 84 -21.75 17.92 19.90
CA ASN A 84 -23.07 17.67 20.53
C ASN A 84 -23.72 18.91 21.17
N GLY A 85 -23.54 20.08 20.56
CA GLY A 85 -24.12 21.33 21.04
C GLY A 85 -23.50 21.92 22.31
N ASN A 86 -22.44 21.34 22.87
CA ASN A 86 -21.80 21.84 24.08
C ASN A 86 -20.75 22.92 23.75
N ALA A 87 -21.22 24.10 23.39
CA ALA A 87 -20.43 25.26 22.98
C ALA A 87 -19.49 25.81 24.08
N ALA A 88 -19.49 25.22 25.28
CA ALA A 88 -18.73 25.71 26.42
C ALA A 88 -17.42 24.94 26.70
N ALA A 89 -17.22 23.77 26.12
CA ALA A 89 -16.00 23.00 26.33
C ALA A 89 -14.84 23.60 25.53
N ALA A 90 -13.69 23.80 26.19
CA ALA A 90 -12.45 24.09 25.49
C ALA A 90 -12.16 22.90 24.57
N TYR A 91 -12.00 23.18 23.28
CA TYR A 91 -11.81 22.18 22.26
C TYR A 91 -10.33 21.83 22.18
N PRO A 92 -9.93 20.58 22.43
CA PRO A 92 -8.54 20.20 22.38
C PRO A 92 -8.03 20.16 20.94
N HIS A 93 -6.90 20.81 20.68
CA HIS A 93 -6.28 20.88 19.37
C HIS A 93 -5.45 19.61 19.07
N VAL A 94 -5.42 19.19 17.80
CA VAL A 94 -4.57 18.08 17.39
C VAL A 94 -3.14 18.49 17.17
N SER A 95 -2.20 17.57 17.39
CA SER A 95 -0.77 17.81 17.22
C SER A 95 -0.38 17.97 15.77
N PRO A 96 0.14 19.13 15.35
CA PRO A 96 0.70 19.31 14.01
C PRO A 96 1.98 18.50 13.80
N TYR A 97 2.71 18.21 14.87
CA TYR A 97 4.00 17.51 14.81
C TYR A 97 3.85 16.02 14.56
N MET A 98 2.86 15.36 15.21
CA MET A 98 2.49 14.00 14.84
C MET A 98 2.08 13.93 13.37
N LEU A 99 1.22 14.83 12.92
CA LEU A 99 0.74 14.84 11.52
C LEU A 99 1.90 15.06 10.54
N TYR A 100 2.86 15.93 10.86
CA TYR A 100 4.05 16.14 10.05
C TYR A 100 4.98 14.92 10.09
N ARG A 101 5.18 14.29 11.24
CA ARG A 101 5.96 13.07 11.36
C ARG A 101 5.39 11.96 10.47
N LEU A 102 4.06 11.82 10.48
CA LEU A 102 3.35 10.88 9.62
C LEU A 102 3.38 11.31 8.14
N ALA A 103 3.33 12.62 7.85
CA ALA A 103 3.45 13.11 6.49
C ALA A 103 4.75 12.65 5.83
N ARG A 104 5.89 12.78 6.52
CA ARG A 104 7.20 12.29 6.04
C ARG A 104 7.27 10.77 5.92
N ARG A 105 6.50 10.03 6.71
CA ARG A 105 6.42 8.56 6.62
C ARG A 105 5.58 8.07 5.45
N TYR A 106 4.59 8.87 5.01
CA TYR A 106 3.59 8.45 4.04
C TYR A 106 3.63 9.22 2.72
N ASP A 107 4.54 10.18 2.57
CA ASP A 107 4.76 10.86 1.29
C ASP A 107 5.52 9.95 0.28
N GLU A 108 5.69 10.44 -0.91
CA GLU A 108 6.30 9.74 -2.03
C GLU A 108 7.81 10.10 -2.20
N PHE A 109 8.42 10.68 -1.17
CA PHE A 109 9.82 11.10 -1.21
C PHE A 109 10.69 10.18 -0.36
N GLU A 110 11.97 10.07 -0.72
CA GLU A 110 12.89 9.16 -0.02
C GLU A 110 13.22 9.64 1.40
N GLY A 111 13.05 8.73 2.35
CA GLY A 111 13.47 8.91 3.75
C GLY A 111 12.47 9.70 4.60
N GLU A 112 12.72 9.73 5.90
CA GLU A 112 11.88 10.41 6.90
C GLU A 112 12.60 11.61 7.55
N SER A 113 13.65 12.14 6.88
CA SER A 113 14.39 13.29 7.39
C SER A 113 13.55 14.57 7.37
N ASP A 114 13.90 15.56 8.21
CA ASP A 114 13.20 16.84 8.28
C ASP A 114 13.56 17.77 7.12
N VAL A 115 13.12 17.42 5.91
CA VAL A 115 13.36 18.18 4.66
C VAL A 115 12.07 18.69 3.99
N GLY A 116 10.93 18.51 4.64
CA GLY A 116 9.61 18.81 4.11
C GLY A 116 8.81 17.53 3.84
N SER A 117 7.61 17.68 3.29
CA SER A 117 6.70 16.57 2.96
C SER A 117 5.58 17.03 2.04
N SER A 118 4.72 16.11 1.59
CA SER A 118 3.55 16.39 0.78
C SER A 118 2.25 16.40 1.58
N LEU A 119 1.20 17.02 1.02
CA LEU A 119 -0.13 17.00 1.63
C LEU A 119 -0.75 15.61 1.60
N ARG A 120 -0.61 14.88 0.50
CA ARG A 120 -1.09 13.49 0.40
C ARG A 120 -0.48 12.62 1.50
N GLY A 121 0.81 12.76 1.77
CA GLY A 121 1.49 12.06 2.87
C GLY A 121 0.84 12.38 4.23
N ALA A 122 0.52 13.65 4.49
CA ALA A 122 -0.14 14.06 5.72
C ALA A 122 -1.55 13.45 5.85
N PHE A 123 -2.36 13.45 4.78
CA PHE A 123 -3.69 12.82 4.79
C PHE A 123 -3.63 11.30 4.93
N LYS A 124 -2.69 10.62 4.25
CA LYS A 124 -2.43 9.19 4.44
C LYS A 124 -2.06 8.87 5.89
N GLY A 125 -1.21 9.69 6.49
CA GLY A 125 -0.82 9.55 7.89
C GLY A 125 -2.01 9.63 8.83
N TRP A 126 -2.86 10.65 8.69
CA TRP A 126 -4.08 10.79 9.48
C TRP A 126 -5.06 9.63 9.24
N PHE A 127 -5.24 9.21 8.00
CA PHE A 127 -6.12 8.09 7.66
C PHE A 127 -5.72 6.78 8.33
N ASN A 128 -4.41 6.50 8.40
CA ASN A 128 -3.91 5.24 8.94
C ASN A 128 -3.80 5.23 10.48
N HIS A 129 -3.53 6.37 11.11
CA HIS A 129 -3.21 6.43 12.54
C HIS A 129 -4.20 7.22 13.37
N GLY A 130 -5.04 8.06 12.77
CA GLY A 130 -5.80 9.06 13.51
C GLY A 130 -4.93 10.26 13.88
N ALA A 131 -5.37 11.07 14.86
CA ALA A 131 -4.66 12.27 15.30
C ALA A 131 -4.59 12.38 16.82
N LEU A 132 -3.37 12.46 17.38
CA LEU A 132 -3.13 12.79 18.79
C LEU A 132 -3.43 14.26 19.06
N LEU A 133 -3.66 14.57 20.32
CA LEU A 133 -3.75 15.95 20.77
C LEU A 133 -2.36 16.59 20.88
N GLU A 134 -2.32 17.92 20.80
CA GLU A 134 -1.12 18.73 21.02
C GLU A 134 -0.49 18.47 22.41
N ALA A 135 -1.31 18.18 23.41
CA ALA A 135 -0.84 17.79 24.74
C ALA A 135 -0.09 16.44 24.77
N ASP A 136 -0.41 15.52 23.87
CA ASP A 136 0.24 14.21 23.79
C ASP A 136 1.52 14.25 22.91
N TRP A 137 1.61 15.22 21.97
CA TRP A 137 2.78 15.41 21.11
C TRP A 137 3.02 16.91 20.83
N PRO A 138 3.62 17.63 21.79
CA PRO A 138 3.66 19.11 21.76
C PRO A 138 4.80 19.72 20.93
N ALA A 139 5.81 18.96 20.48
CA ALA A 139 7.00 19.52 19.84
C ALA A 139 7.53 18.66 18.69
N LEU A 140 8.20 19.33 17.72
CA LEU A 140 8.79 18.67 16.54
C LEU A 140 9.83 17.62 16.91
N ASN A 141 10.69 17.93 17.89
CA ASN A 141 11.79 17.07 18.34
C ASN A 141 11.52 16.54 19.76
N GLN A 142 10.30 16.07 20.00
CA GLN A 142 9.94 15.48 21.28
C GLN A 142 10.76 14.22 21.57
N TYR A 143 11.31 14.12 22.76
CA TYR A 143 12.02 12.93 23.23
C TYR A 143 11.49 12.49 24.61
N PRO A 144 11.15 11.20 24.82
CA PRO A 144 11.01 10.19 23.75
C PRO A 144 9.89 10.54 22.77
N GLU A 145 10.07 10.18 21.51
CA GLU A 145 8.99 10.25 20.51
C GLU A 145 7.88 9.28 20.93
N PRO A 146 6.59 9.70 20.93
CA PRO A 146 5.50 8.79 21.25
C PRO A 146 5.49 7.59 20.29
N ASP A 147 5.47 6.40 20.87
CA ASP A 147 5.46 5.16 20.08
C ASP A 147 4.07 4.96 19.47
N LEU A 148 3.96 5.14 18.15
CA LEU A 148 2.71 4.96 17.43
C LEU A 148 2.24 3.51 17.37
N ASP A 149 3.09 2.56 17.78
CA ASP A 149 2.76 1.13 17.89
C ASP A 149 2.33 0.78 19.35
N ASP A 150 2.47 1.71 20.30
CA ASP A 150 1.92 1.57 21.65
C ASP A 150 0.38 1.62 21.62
N GLU A 151 -0.26 0.73 22.39
CA GLU A 151 -1.72 0.59 22.37
C GLU A 151 -2.46 1.81 22.90
N ASP A 152 -1.98 2.42 23.96
CA ASP A 152 -2.62 3.59 24.57
C ASP A 152 -2.48 4.81 23.65
N VAL A 153 -1.30 5.01 23.04
CA VAL A 153 -1.04 6.06 22.07
C VAL A 153 -1.92 5.92 20.84
N THR A 154 -1.99 4.70 20.28
CA THR A 154 -2.83 4.42 19.11
C THR A 154 -4.32 4.61 19.40
N ASN A 155 -4.80 4.16 20.55
CA ASN A 155 -6.21 4.31 20.93
C ASN A 155 -6.59 5.79 21.05
N LYS A 156 -5.73 6.61 21.66
CA LYS A 156 -5.92 8.07 21.75
C LYS A 156 -5.96 8.74 20.38
N ALA A 157 -5.07 8.36 19.46
CA ALA A 157 -5.07 8.90 18.10
C ALA A 157 -6.34 8.54 17.32
N ARG A 158 -6.81 7.29 17.46
CA ARG A 158 -8.02 6.76 16.81
C ARG A 158 -9.34 7.36 17.32
N GLU A 159 -9.32 8.10 18.40
CA GLU A 159 -10.49 8.91 18.80
C GLU A 159 -10.82 9.98 17.75
N ARG A 160 -9.88 10.35 16.89
CA ARG A 160 -10.02 11.38 15.84
C ARG A 160 -9.64 10.82 14.48
N PRO A 161 -10.44 9.86 13.96
CA PRO A 161 -10.14 9.18 12.71
C PRO A 161 -10.52 10.06 11.50
N LEU A 162 -9.83 9.84 10.38
CA LEU A 162 -10.25 10.31 9.08
C LEU A 162 -11.17 9.25 8.44
N GLY A 163 -12.32 9.67 7.95
CA GLY A 163 -13.24 8.80 7.21
C GLY A 163 -12.87 8.68 5.74
N ALA A 164 -12.71 9.82 5.08
CA ALA A 164 -12.32 9.90 3.68
C ALA A 164 -11.64 11.24 3.37
N PHE A 165 -10.81 11.26 2.33
CA PHE A 165 -10.20 12.49 1.80
C PHE A 165 -10.22 12.48 0.28
N TYR A 166 -10.28 13.69 -0.29
CA TYR A 166 -10.47 13.88 -1.72
C TYR A 166 -9.56 15.00 -2.22
N ARG A 167 -9.04 14.85 -3.41
CA ARG A 167 -8.30 15.89 -4.11
C ARG A 167 -9.26 16.88 -4.75
N VAL A 168 -9.04 18.17 -4.55
CA VAL A 168 -9.75 19.25 -5.24
C VAL A 168 -8.84 19.77 -6.35
N SER A 169 -9.39 20.00 -7.54
CA SER A 169 -8.60 20.66 -8.59
C SER A 169 -8.25 22.09 -8.18
N PRO A 170 -6.95 22.43 -8.00
CA PRO A 170 -6.56 23.78 -7.55
C PRO A 170 -6.88 24.87 -8.57
N TYR A 171 -7.18 24.50 -9.82
CA TYR A 171 -7.50 25.42 -10.92
C TYR A 171 -9.00 25.66 -11.09
N ARG A 172 -9.86 24.95 -10.33
CA ARG A 172 -11.31 25.12 -10.33
C ARG A 172 -11.74 25.86 -9.07
N LEU A 173 -11.78 27.20 -9.19
CA LEU A 173 -12.08 28.08 -8.05
C LEU A 173 -13.48 27.83 -7.46
N ASP A 174 -14.47 27.51 -8.29
CA ASP A 174 -15.84 27.14 -7.90
C ASP A 174 -15.89 25.86 -7.05
N ASP A 175 -15.12 24.83 -7.41
CA ASP A 175 -15.01 23.61 -6.63
C ASP A 175 -14.31 23.87 -5.27
N MET A 176 -13.28 24.70 -5.25
CA MET A 176 -12.59 25.10 -4.01
C MET A 176 -13.50 25.91 -3.09
N GLN A 177 -14.26 26.88 -3.64
CA GLN A 177 -15.26 27.65 -2.88
C GLN A 177 -16.37 26.74 -2.32
N SER A 178 -16.85 25.79 -3.13
CA SER A 178 -17.82 24.78 -2.68
C SER A 178 -17.27 23.93 -1.55
N ALA A 179 -16.03 23.48 -1.67
CA ALA A 179 -15.34 22.68 -0.65
C ALA A 179 -15.20 23.44 0.67
N ILE A 180 -14.81 24.73 0.64
CA ILE A 180 -14.75 25.57 1.85
C ILE A 180 -16.16 25.76 2.46
N SER A 181 -17.18 25.94 1.62
CA SER A 181 -18.56 26.12 2.09
C SER A 181 -19.12 24.85 2.74
N GLU A 182 -18.84 23.67 2.18
CA GLU A 182 -19.33 22.40 2.69
C GLU A 182 -18.56 21.88 3.89
N LEU A 183 -17.24 22.12 3.93
CA LEU A 183 -16.32 21.44 4.85
C LEU A 183 -15.58 22.37 5.83
N ASN A 184 -15.86 23.67 5.81
CA ASN A 184 -15.30 24.75 6.66
C ASN A 184 -13.85 25.11 6.38
N ALA A 185 -13.05 24.23 5.84
CA ALA A 185 -11.66 24.47 5.50
C ALA A 185 -11.17 23.43 4.48
N ILE A 186 -10.20 23.84 3.66
CA ILE A 186 -9.45 22.95 2.78
C ILE A 186 -7.97 23.09 3.05
N CYS A 187 -7.22 22.00 2.95
CA CYS A 187 -5.78 21.96 3.11
C CYS A 187 -5.12 22.13 1.75
N VAL A 188 -4.22 23.11 1.62
CA VAL A 188 -3.61 23.45 0.33
C VAL A 188 -2.11 23.65 0.45
N SER A 189 -1.41 23.52 -0.69
CA SER A 189 -0.01 23.89 -0.83
C SER A 189 0.21 24.75 -2.07
N ALA A 190 1.18 25.65 -1.99
CA ALA A 190 1.53 26.55 -3.08
C ALA A 190 2.98 27.03 -2.99
N VAL A 191 3.51 27.55 -4.09
CA VAL A 191 4.72 28.37 -4.05
C VAL A 191 4.42 29.68 -3.34
N VAL A 192 5.20 30.00 -2.34
CA VAL A 192 5.13 31.31 -1.67
C VAL A 192 6.24 32.23 -2.20
N HIS A 193 6.00 33.54 -2.15
CA HIS A 193 6.90 34.55 -2.67
C HIS A 193 7.07 35.68 -1.64
N ASP A 194 7.92 36.65 -1.93
CA ASP A 194 8.27 37.76 -1.04
C ASP A 194 7.06 38.59 -0.55
N GLY A 195 5.95 38.65 -1.29
CA GLY A 195 4.71 39.28 -0.85
C GLY A 195 4.04 38.62 0.36
N TRP A 196 4.38 37.38 0.68
CA TRP A 196 3.91 36.67 1.87
C TRP A 196 4.59 37.16 3.16
N VAL A 197 5.78 37.77 3.04
CA VAL A 197 6.54 38.26 4.21
C VAL A 197 5.75 39.33 4.96
N LYS A 198 5.05 40.19 4.23
CA LYS A 198 4.25 41.28 4.81
C LYS A 198 3.02 41.56 3.96
N PRO A 199 1.88 40.88 4.22
CA PRO A 199 0.62 41.21 3.58
C PRO A 199 0.26 42.71 3.78
N VAL A 200 -0.26 43.34 2.72
CA VAL A 200 -0.57 44.77 2.67
C VAL A 200 -1.98 45.00 3.18
N GLU A 201 -2.14 46.01 4.02
CA GLU A 201 -3.47 46.43 4.49
C GLU A 201 -4.23 47.13 3.35
N LEU A 202 -5.42 46.63 3.07
CA LEU A 202 -6.34 47.17 2.08
C LEU A 202 -7.71 47.42 2.72
N VAL A 203 -8.27 48.59 2.52
CA VAL A 203 -9.65 48.90 2.93
C VAL A 203 -10.58 48.77 1.74
N ARG A 204 -11.56 47.88 1.83
CA ARG A 204 -12.56 47.63 0.78
C ARG A 204 -13.94 47.48 1.41
N ASN A 205 -14.90 48.21 0.88
CA ASN A 205 -16.28 48.22 1.40
C ASN A 205 -16.38 48.52 2.90
N GLY A 206 -15.44 49.31 3.44
CA GLY A 206 -15.40 49.65 4.86
C GLY A 206 -14.74 48.59 5.76
N GLU A 207 -14.31 47.48 5.23
CA GLU A 207 -13.56 46.42 5.93
C GLU A 207 -12.06 46.48 5.67
N VAL A 208 -11.27 46.27 6.72
CA VAL A 208 -9.81 46.20 6.65
C VAL A 208 -9.43 44.73 6.44
N MET A 209 -8.79 44.44 5.31
CA MET A 209 -8.21 43.14 5.00
C MET A 209 -6.70 43.23 4.80
N HIS A 210 -5.97 42.17 5.10
CA HIS A 210 -4.56 42.03 4.76
C HIS A 210 -4.44 41.16 3.52
N VAL A 211 -3.86 41.68 2.44
CA VAL A 211 -3.79 41.04 1.12
C VAL A 211 -2.34 40.67 0.81
N ILE A 212 -2.10 39.45 0.43
CA ILE A 212 -0.82 38.98 -0.10
C ILE A 212 -0.69 39.59 -1.50
N THR A 213 0.28 40.44 -1.71
CA THR A 213 0.46 41.15 -2.99
C THR A 213 1.67 40.60 -3.75
N ARG A 214 1.42 40.17 -4.98
CA ARG A 214 2.49 39.66 -5.85
C ARG A 214 3.01 40.78 -6.75
N ALA A 215 4.30 41.07 -6.63
CA ALA A 215 4.97 41.97 -7.57
C ALA A 215 5.23 41.26 -8.92
N VAL A 216 5.37 42.03 -10.03
CA VAL A 216 5.66 41.46 -11.36
C VAL A 216 6.95 40.61 -11.36
N ASN A 217 7.92 40.97 -10.51
CA ASN A 217 9.19 40.25 -10.37
C ASN A 217 9.28 39.55 -8.98
N ALA A 218 8.16 39.10 -8.44
CA ALA A 218 8.13 38.43 -7.13
C ALA A 218 9.08 37.23 -7.11
N ARG A 219 9.94 37.18 -6.09
CA ARG A 219 10.89 36.10 -5.91
C ARG A 219 10.17 34.92 -5.19
N ALA A 220 10.19 33.75 -5.80
CA ALA A 220 9.76 32.53 -5.15
C ALA A 220 10.69 32.19 -3.97
N LEU A 221 10.12 31.86 -2.81
CA LEU A 221 10.81 31.58 -1.57
C LEU A 221 10.79 30.08 -1.19
N GLY A 222 9.88 29.29 -1.80
CA GLY A 222 9.74 27.85 -1.55
C GLY A 222 8.30 27.39 -1.62
N GLY A 223 8.06 26.11 -1.35
CA GLY A 223 6.73 25.55 -1.22
C GLY A 223 6.21 25.63 0.23
N HIS A 224 4.95 25.99 0.43
CA HIS A 224 4.32 26.11 1.76
C HIS A 224 2.94 25.50 1.77
N ALA A 225 2.55 24.93 2.91
CA ALA A 225 1.23 24.38 3.13
C ALA A 225 0.46 25.22 4.16
N PHE A 226 -0.83 25.43 3.92
CA PHE A 226 -1.71 26.25 4.76
C PHE A 226 -3.18 25.82 4.58
N ALA A 227 -4.08 26.38 5.38
CA ALA A 227 -5.51 26.15 5.23
C ALA A 227 -6.20 27.33 4.54
N LEU A 228 -7.19 27.05 3.69
CA LEU A 228 -8.13 28.06 3.20
C LEU A 228 -9.43 27.92 3.97
N VAL A 229 -9.90 29.04 4.56
CA VAL A 229 -10.99 29.06 5.51
C VAL A 229 -12.11 30.04 5.16
N GLY A 230 -12.08 30.54 3.94
CA GLY A 230 -13.06 31.47 3.42
C GLY A 230 -12.67 32.00 2.04
N TYR A 231 -13.47 32.88 1.52
CA TYR A 231 -13.23 33.58 0.25
C TYR A 231 -14.09 34.85 0.16
N ASN A 232 -13.65 35.76 -0.70
CA ASN A 232 -14.37 36.95 -1.03
C ASN A 232 -14.18 37.31 -2.51
N ASP A 233 -14.53 38.50 -2.93
CA ASP A 233 -14.39 38.97 -4.32
C ASP A 233 -12.91 39.25 -4.74
N VAL A 234 -11.94 39.19 -3.82
CA VAL A 234 -10.52 39.36 -4.09
C VAL A 234 -9.80 38.02 -4.20
N GLY A 235 -10.12 37.06 -3.31
CA GLY A 235 -9.39 35.81 -3.24
C GLY A 235 -9.82 34.91 -2.07
N PHE A 236 -8.98 33.94 -1.81
CA PHE A 236 -9.17 33.00 -0.70
C PHE A 236 -8.63 33.57 0.62
N LEU A 237 -9.31 33.28 1.74
CA LEU A 237 -8.87 33.61 3.08
C LEU A 237 -7.95 32.51 3.61
N VAL A 238 -6.69 32.84 3.78
CA VAL A 238 -5.62 31.97 4.30
C VAL A 238 -5.62 31.98 5.82
N GLN A 239 -5.58 30.81 6.44
CA GLN A 239 -5.11 30.59 7.81
C GLN A 239 -3.70 30.04 7.74
N ASN A 240 -2.72 30.83 8.22
CA ASN A 240 -1.31 30.51 8.17
C ASN A 240 -0.81 29.92 9.50
N SER A 241 0.38 29.34 9.50
CA SER A 241 1.07 28.77 10.65
C SER A 241 2.30 29.56 11.11
N TRP A 242 2.34 30.87 10.87
CA TRP A 242 3.46 31.74 11.26
C TRP A 242 3.12 32.64 12.45
N GLY A 243 2.18 32.19 13.27
CA GLY A 243 1.75 32.88 14.47
C GLY A 243 0.74 34.02 14.22
N PRO A 244 0.11 34.55 15.29
CA PRO A 244 -0.94 35.55 15.19
C PRO A 244 -0.42 36.97 14.81
N GLN A 245 0.87 37.21 14.84
CA GLN A 245 1.48 38.48 14.42
C GLN A 245 1.59 38.62 12.90
N TRP A 246 1.49 37.52 12.14
CA TRP A 246 1.47 37.55 10.69
C TRP A 246 0.10 37.96 10.16
N GLY A 247 0.07 38.87 9.18
CA GLY A 247 -1.17 39.34 8.57
C GLY A 247 -2.13 39.97 9.61
N LYS A 248 -3.41 39.67 9.52
CA LYS A 248 -4.44 40.05 10.49
C LYS A 248 -4.75 38.88 11.43
N GLY A 249 -4.01 38.79 12.53
CA GLY A 249 -4.24 37.71 13.52
C GLY A 249 -3.89 36.31 13.00
N GLY A 250 -2.92 36.18 12.08
CA GLY A 250 -2.54 34.91 11.45
C GLY A 250 -3.29 34.61 10.13
N PHE A 251 -4.06 35.60 9.63
CA PHE A 251 -4.84 35.47 8.41
C PHE A 251 -4.51 36.54 7.38
N ALA A 252 -4.63 36.17 6.09
CA ALA A 252 -4.52 37.12 4.96
C ALA A 252 -5.36 36.62 3.78
N THR A 253 -5.71 37.53 2.86
CA THR A 253 -6.36 37.19 1.60
C THR A 253 -5.32 36.91 0.54
N LEU A 254 -5.38 35.73 -0.11
CA LEU A 254 -4.59 35.35 -1.26
C LEU A 254 -5.42 35.58 -2.52
N PRO A 255 -5.04 36.54 -3.41
CA PRO A 255 -5.77 36.81 -4.64
C PRO A 255 -5.92 35.55 -5.51
N TYR A 256 -7.04 35.44 -6.22
CA TYR A 256 -7.31 34.30 -7.11
C TYR A 256 -6.26 34.15 -8.22
N GLU A 257 -5.79 35.28 -8.77
CA GLU A 257 -4.77 35.28 -9.80
C GLU A 257 -3.43 34.70 -9.27
N ASP A 258 -3.04 35.11 -8.07
CA ASP A 258 -1.83 34.59 -7.42
C ASP A 258 -1.97 33.10 -7.08
N TRP A 259 -3.14 32.68 -6.58
CA TRP A 259 -3.42 31.27 -6.35
C TRP A 259 -3.29 30.43 -7.61
N LEU A 260 -3.90 30.84 -8.72
CA LEU A 260 -3.85 30.11 -10.00
C LEU A 260 -2.44 29.99 -10.59
N GLU A 261 -1.55 30.94 -10.28
CA GLU A 261 -0.14 30.89 -10.70
C GLU A 261 0.75 30.05 -9.78
N SER A 262 0.40 29.96 -8.49
CA SER A 262 1.29 29.46 -7.44
C SER A 262 0.87 28.07 -6.92
N ALA A 263 -0.38 27.65 -7.14
CA ALA A 263 -0.97 26.45 -6.53
C ALA A 263 -0.23 25.16 -6.89
N TYR A 264 -0.02 24.32 -5.88
CA TYR A 264 0.40 22.93 -6.04
C TYR A 264 -0.80 21.99 -5.90
N ASP A 265 -1.33 21.86 -4.68
CA ASP A 265 -2.32 20.87 -4.34
C ASP A 265 -3.42 21.41 -3.43
N ALA A 266 -4.60 20.79 -3.51
CA ALA A 266 -5.72 21.09 -2.63
C ALA A 266 -6.43 19.79 -2.23
N TRP A 267 -6.68 19.63 -0.94
CA TRP A 267 -7.28 18.43 -0.35
C TRP A 267 -8.36 18.76 0.66
N VAL A 268 -9.37 17.91 0.72
CA VAL A 268 -10.46 18.01 1.69
C VAL A 268 -10.61 16.72 2.49
N ALA A 269 -11.09 16.85 3.72
CA ALA A 269 -11.32 15.78 4.65
C ALA A 269 -12.78 15.62 5.04
N ARG A 270 -13.23 14.39 5.18
CA ARG A 270 -14.44 14.02 5.92
C ARG A 270 -14.04 13.20 7.14
N PRO A 271 -14.28 13.67 8.37
CA PRO A 271 -13.93 12.93 9.57
C PRO A 271 -14.64 11.58 9.63
N GLY A 272 -13.97 10.60 10.22
CA GLY A 272 -14.55 9.29 10.52
C GLY A 272 -15.35 9.32 11.83
N VAL A 273 -16.03 8.23 12.12
CA VAL A 273 -16.69 8.00 13.41
C VAL A 273 -15.64 7.46 14.38
N PRO A 274 -15.46 8.05 15.57
CA PRO A 274 -14.54 7.52 16.58
C PRO A 274 -14.93 6.08 16.96
N GLN A 275 -13.96 5.18 16.94
CA GLN A 275 -14.17 3.82 17.41
C GLN A 275 -13.85 3.77 18.91
N THR A 276 -14.87 3.51 19.73
CA THR A 276 -14.64 3.24 21.16
C THR A 276 -14.07 1.83 21.34
N PRO A 277 -13.16 1.60 22.32
CA PRO A 277 -12.50 0.31 22.52
C PRO A 277 -13.44 -0.89 22.77
N PHE A 278 -14.70 -0.64 23.09
CA PHE A 278 -15.72 -1.66 23.35
C PHE A 278 -16.70 -1.89 22.20
N ALA A 279 -16.60 -1.14 21.12
CA ALA A 279 -17.37 -1.41 19.92
C ALA A 279 -16.58 -2.36 19.01
N SER A 280 -16.56 -3.66 19.36
CA SER A 280 -16.31 -4.74 18.38
C SER A 280 -17.47 -4.82 17.38
N GLY A 281 -17.86 -3.65 16.88
CA GLY A 281 -18.81 -3.47 15.80
C GLY A 281 -18.05 -3.51 14.49
N ARG A 282 -18.27 -4.56 13.74
CA ARG A 282 -17.79 -4.81 12.40
C ARG A 282 -17.78 -3.53 11.55
N SER A 283 -16.62 -2.93 11.38
CA SER A 283 -16.41 -1.97 10.30
C SER A 283 -16.23 -2.80 9.02
N ALA A 284 -17.26 -2.85 8.21
CA ALA A 284 -17.21 -3.53 6.94
C ALA A 284 -16.39 -2.70 5.97
N THR A 285 -15.18 -3.14 5.66
CA THR A 285 -14.46 -2.67 4.47
C THR A 285 -14.86 -3.56 3.30
N THR A 286 -15.35 -2.95 2.25
CA THR A 286 -15.70 -3.63 1.01
C THR A 286 -14.42 -3.81 0.18
N THR A 287 -13.92 -5.03 0.09
CA THR A 287 -12.92 -5.40 -0.92
C THR A 287 -13.66 -6.08 -2.07
N ALA A 288 -13.48 -5.55 -3.27
CA ALA A 288 -14.01 -6.17 -4.47
C ALA A 288 -13.01 -7.22 -4.95
N THR A 289 -13.36 -8.48 -4.76
CA THR A 289 -12.77 -9.58 -5.54
C THR A 289 -13.91 -10.18 -6.37
N ASP A 290 -13.72 -10.26 -7.68
CA ASP A 290 -14.63 -10.90 -8.64
C ASP A 290 -16.11 -10.45 -8.58
N GLY A 291 -16.34 -9.13 -8.52
CA GLY A 291 -17.69 -8.57 -8.55
C GLY A 291 -18.55 -8.85 -7.32
N ASN A 292 -18.08 -9.61 -6.34
CA ASN A 292 -18.70 -9.82 -5.05
C ASN A 292 -18.04 -8.92 -4.00
N LEU A 293 -18.84 -8.03 -3.42
CA LEU A 293 -18.44 -7.22 -2.26
C LEU A 293 -18.21 -8.12 -1.05
N VAL A 294 -16.97 -8.46 -0.76
CA VAL A 294 -16.62 -9.18 0.47
C VAL A 294 -16.42 -8.14 1.58
N THR A 295 -17.34 -8.10 2.53
CA THR A 295 -17.22 -7.28 3.74
C THR A 295 -16.40 -8.01 4.78
N GLY A 296 -15.10 -7.67 4.88
CA GLY A 296 -14.21 -8.17 5.93
C GLY A 296 -13.84 -7.08 6.94
N PRO A 297 -13.37 -7.44 8.14
CA PRO A 297 -12.81 -6.47 9.07
C PRO A 297 -11.52 -5.85 8.50
N ALA A 298 -11.28 -4.55 8.80
CA ALA A 298 -10.03 -3.91 8.44
C ALA A 298 -8.82 -4.69 9.02
N PRO A 299 -7.68 -4.77 8.29
CA PRO A 299 -6.49 -5.49 8.75
C PRO A 299 -6.01 -5.01 10.13
N ASP A 300 -5.82 -5.94 11.06
CA ASP A 300 -5.15 -5.67 12.33
C ASP A 300 -3.63 -5.62 12.09
N LEU A 301 -3.14 -4.43 11.79
CA LEU A 301 -1.74 -4.19 11.43
C LEU A 301 -0.76 -4.60 12.54
N ARG A 302 -1.15 -4.52 13.82
CA ARG A 302 -0.30 -4.93 14.94
C ARG A 302 -0.04 -6.42 14.93
N ARG A 303 -1.12 -7.19 14.72
CA ARG A 303 -1.03 -8.63 14.61
C ARG A 303 -0.25 -9.05 13.39
N LEU A 304 -0.47 -8.38 12.26
CA LEU A 304 0.23 -8.63 11.01
C LEU A 304 1.72 -8.27 11.07
N ALA A 305 2.13 -7.35 11.96
CA ALA A 305 3.53 -6.93 12.09
C ALA A 305 4.50 -8.09 12.33
N MET A 306 4.04 -9.18 12.96
CA MET A 306 4.87 -10.37 13.21
C MET A 306 4.83 -11.38 12.05
N HIS A 307 3.99 -11.18 11.07
CA HIS A 307 3.73 -12.14 9.98
C HIS A 307 3.87 -11.56 8.58
N VAL A 308 4.21 -10.27 8.44
CA VAL A 308 4.33 -9.60 7.15
C VAL A 308 5.70 -8.92 7.03
N VAL A 309 6.31 -9.08 5.87
CA VAL A 309 7.45 -8.28 5.41
C VAL A 309 6.98 -7.45 4.22
N ASN A 310 6.85 -6.15 4.43
CA ASN A 310 6.41 -5.22 3.38
C ASN A 310 7.60 -4.70 2.58
N LEU A 311 7.53 -4.84 1.27
CA LEU A 311 8.56 -4.48 0.32
C LEU A 311 8.05 -3.35 -0.58
N GLY A 312 8.73 -2.24 -0.57
CA GLY A 312 8.48 -1.09 -1.44
C GLY A 312 9.16 -1.21 -2.81
N ASN A 313 9.27 -0.09 -3.49
CA ASN A 313 9.96 0.01 -4.77
C ASN A 313 11.39 -0.51 -4.68
N GLN A 314 11.90 -1.07 -5.79
CA GLN A 314 13.24 -1.67 -5.87
C GLN A 314 13.46 -2.83 -4.88
N GLY A 315 12.38 -3.43 -4.36
CA GLY A 315 12.45 -4.60 -3.47
C GLY A 315 13.08 -4.34 -2.10
N ARG A 316 13.19 -3.09 -1.67
CA ARG A 316 13.66 -2.70 -0.34
C ARG A 316 12.56 -2.83 0.69
N LEU A 317 12.90 -2.82 1.98
CA LEU A 317 11.88 -2.75 3.03
C LEU A 317 11.09 -1.45 2.89
N SER A 318 9.77 -1.55 2.94
CA SER A 318 8.92 -0.37 2.81
C SER A 318 8.86 0.39 4.13
N ALA A 319 9.36 1.64 4.12
CA ALA A 319 9.17 2.60 5.21
C ALA A 319 7.86 3.40 5.04
N THR A 320 7.13 3.22 3.94
CA THR A 320 5.95 3.98 3.55
C THR A 320 4.76 3.05 3.32
N GLY A 321 3.57 3.59 3.16
CA GLY A 321 2.36 2.80 2.93
C GLY A 321 1.55 2.56 4.20
N LYS A 322 0.67 1.56 4.17
CA LYS A 322 -0.20 1.22 5.32
C LYS A 322 0.53 0.45 6.40
N PHE A 323 1.60 -0.24 6.04
CA PHE A 323 2.40 -1.07 6.91
C PHE A 323 3.89 -0.91 6.58
N ALA A 324 4.66 -0.37 7.52
CA ALA A 324 6.10 -0.24 7.38
C ALA A 324 6.81 -1.49 7.91
N SER A 325 7.84 -1.95 7.18
CA SER A 325 8.74 -2.99 7.66
C SER A 325 10.14 -2.42 7.86
N SER A 326 10.77 -2.80 8.97
CA SER A 326 12.15 -2.45 9.29
C SER A 326 12.98 -3.69 9.61
N PRO A 327 14.32 -3.61 9.60
CA PRO A 327 15.18 -4.70 10.07
C PRO A 327 14.83 -5.15 11.50
N THR A 328 14.56 -4.21 12.37
CA THR A 328 14.13 -4.48 13.76
C THR A 328 12.77 -5.21 13.80
N GLN A 329 11.82 -4.86 12.93
CA GLN A 329 10.54 -5.58 12.84
C GLN A 329 10.75 -7.01 12.33
N ILE A 330 11.62 -7.23 11.34
CA ILE A 330 11.97 -8.59 10.89
C ILE A 330 12.54 -9.40 12.05
N ASP A 331 13.49 -8.85 12.82
CA ASP A 331 14.06 -9.56 13.98
C ASP A 331 13.01 -9.91 15.04
N ARG A 332 12.08 -8.99 15.33
CA ARG A 332 10.93 -9.23 16.22
C ARG A 332 10.00 -10.32 15.69
N ALA A 333 9.76 -10.38 14.38
CA ALA A 333 8.96 -11.44 13.76
C ALA A 333 9.60 -12.82 13.95
N PHE A 334 10.92 -12.93 13.80
CA PHE A 334 11.65 -14.18 14.07
C PHE A 334 11.70 -14.54 15.56
N ALA A 335 11.80 -13.56 16.45
CA ALA A 335 11.68 -13.79 17.89
C ALA A 335 10.26 -14.28 18.26
N HIS A 336 9.24 -13.72 17.65
CA HIS A 336 7.84 -14.17 17.81
C HIS A 336 7.65 -15.59 17.26
N MET A 337 8.20 -15.91 16.10
CA MET A 337 8.26 -17.25 15.53
C MET A 337 8.88 -18.24 16.52
N GLY A 338 9.99 -17.87 17.16
CA GLY A 338 10.68 -18.69 18.15
C GLY A 338 9.77 -19.03 19.35
N ARG A 339 8.99 -18.08 19.84
CA ARG A 339 8.02 -18.30 20.92
C ARG A 339 6.91 -19.31 20.51
N TRP A 340 6.34 -19.15 19.31
CA TRP A 340 5.35 -20.12 18.79
C TRP A 340 5.93 -21.52 18.66
N HIS A 341 7.14 -21.65 18.10
CA HIS A 341 7.79 -22.95 17.98
C HIS A 341 8.08 -23.58 19.35
N GLN A 342 8.42 -22.78 20.36
CA GLN A 342 8.60 -23.27 21.71
C GLN A 342 7.29 -23.78 22.31
N LEU A 343 6.19 -23.02 22.19
CA LEU A 343 4.86 -23.45 22.66
C LEU A 343 4.42 -24.77 22.01
N TRP A 344 4.66 -24.94 20.71
CA TRP A 344 4.30 -26.19 20.02
C TRP A 344 5.17 -27.37 20.47
N LEU A 345 6.44 -27.15 20.79
CA LEU A 345 7.33 -28.17 21.33
C LEU A 345 6.98 -28.56 22.78
N GLU A 346 6.43 -27.66 23.57
CA GLU A 346 5.91 -27.98 24.91
C GLU A 346 4.70 -28.90 24.80
N GLN A 347 3.88 -28.77 23.76
CA GLN A 347 2.76 -29.66 23.47
C GLN A 347 3.21 -31.02 22.87
N ASP A 348 4.19 -30.99 21.98
CA ASP A 348 4.79 -32.15 21.31
C ASP A 348 6.28 -31.94 21.12
N PRO A 349 7.14 -32.48 22.02
CA PRO A 349 8.60 -32.32 21.91
C PRO A 349 9.23 -32.90 20.64
N SER A 350 8.51 -33.78 19.94
CA SER A 350 8.97 -34.38 18.68
C SER A 350 8.54 -33.59 17.46
N ALA A 351 7.71 -32.56 17.61
CA ALA A 351 7.21 -31.76 16.51
C ALA A 351 8.35 -31.05 15.76
N LYS A 352 8.26 -31.10 14.44
CA LYS A 352 9.12 -30.30 13.58
C LYS A 352 8.64 -28.85 13.53
N ARG A 353 9.57 -27.90 13.53
CA ARG A 353 9.24 -26.49 13.36
C ARG A 353 8.99 -26.20 11.89
N HIS A 354 7.87 -25.59 11.54
CA HIS A 354 7.50 -25.27 10.18
C HIS A 354 7.43 -23.75 9.97
N VAL A 355 8.07 -23.26 8.93
CA VAL A 355 8.08 -21.85 8.51
C VAL A 355 7.57 -21.76 7.09
N LEU A 356 6.63 -20.87 6.83
CA LEU A 356 6.12 -20.58 5.51
C LEU A 356 6.59 -19.20 5.04
N LEU A 357 7.12 -19.11 3.84
CA LEU A 357 7.33 -17.85 3.11
C LEU A 357 6.31 -17.79 1.97
N TYR A 358 5.34 -16.88 2.09
CA TYR A 358 4.25 -16.73 1.15
C TYR A 358 4.42 -15.45 0.31
N ALA A 359 4.36 -15.58 -1.02
CA ALA A 359 4.33 -14.44 -1.94
C ALA A 359 2.97 -14.39 -2.65
N HIS A 360 2.22 -13.30 -2.44
CA HIS A 360 0.92 -13.12 -3.09
C HIS A 360 1.06 -12.81 -4.59
N GLY A 361 -0.06 -12.82 -5.32
CA GLY A 361 -0.12 -12.50 -6.73
C GLY A 361 0.32 -11.07 -7.03
N GLY A 362 0.85 -10.86 -8.22
CA GLY A 362 1.06 -9.53 -8.76
C GLY A 362 -0.26 -8.89 -9.17
N LEU A 363 -0.22 -7.60 -9.49
CA LEU A 363 -1.41 -6.81 -9.81
C LEU A 363 -2.40 -6.69 -8.62
N THR A 364 -1.94 -6.86 -7.39
CA THR A 364 -2.70 -6.65 -6.14
C THR A 364 -2.12 -5.46 -5.38
N SER A 365 -2.98 -4.69 -4.73
CA SER A 365 -2.53 -3.57 -3.89
C SER A 365 -1.81 -4.08 -2.63
N GLU A 366 -1.04 -3.20 -1.96
CA GLU A 366 -0.50 -3.50 -0.62
C GLU A 366 -1.61 -3.99 0.33
N GLN A 367 -2.79 -3.38 0.24
CA GLN A 367 -3.94 -3.74 1.07
C GLN A 367 -4.42 -5.16 0.81
N ASP A 368 -4.43 -5.61 -0.43
CA ASP A 368 -4.86 -6.98 -0.77
C ASP A 368 -3.84 -7.99 -0.23
N GLY A 369 -2.55 -7.70 -0.36
CA GLY A 369 -1.49 -8.52 0.25
C GLY A 369 -1.64 -8.63 1.77
N LEU A 370 -1.98 -7.53 2.45
CA LEU A 370 -2.26 -7.51 3.89
C LEU A 370 -3.55 -8.26 4.23
N SER A 371 -4.59 -8.16 3.38
CA SER A 371 -5.86 -8.89 3.58
C SER A 371 -5.65 -10.40 3.45
N VAL A 372 -4.90 -10.84 2.44
CA VAL A 372 -4.52 -12.26 2.29
C VAL A 372 -3.77 -12.76 3.53
N ALA A 373 -2.83 -11.97 4.06
CA ALA A 373 -2.14 -12.34 5.29
C ALA A 373 -3.11 -12.45 6.47
N GLN A 374 -3.99 -11.46 6.68
CA GLN A 374 -4.95 -11.45 7.78
C GLN A 374 -5.91 -12.63 7.74
N GLU A 375 -6.44 -12.96 6.58
CA GLU A 375 -7.37 -14.07 6.41
C GLU A 375 -6.72 -15.43 6.72
N ASN A 376 -5.42 -15.54 6.48
CA ASN A 376 -4.74 -16.82 6.47
C ASN A 376 -3.83 -17.08 7.69
N VAL A 377 -3.33 -16.05 8.39
CA VAL A 377 -2.36 -16.21 9.49
C VAL A 377 -2.81 -17.26 10.51
N ASN A 378 -4.04 -17.16 11.02
CA ASN A 378 -4.53 -18.07 12.04
C ASN A 378 -4.66 -19.52 11.57
N TRP A 379 -5.14 -19.69 10.34
CA TRP A 379 -5.27 -21.03 9.78
C TRP A 379 -3.89 -21.71 9.65
N TRP A 380 -2.85 -20.98 9.20
CA TRP A 380 -1.49 -21.51 9.18
C TRP A 380 -0.97 -21.84 10.59
N LEU A 381 -1.19 -20.94 11.57
CA LEU A 381 -0.79 -21.17 12.96
C LEU A 381 -1.49 -22.39 13.58
N ASN A 382 -2.79 -22.57 13.32
CA ASN A 382 -3.54 -23.77 13.76
C ASN A 382 -2.97 -25.07 13.16
N ASN A 383 -2.38 -24.99 11.98
CA ASN A 383 -1.65 -26.10 11.34
C ASN A 383 -0.19 -26.22 11.82
N LYS A 384 0.21 -25.47 12.85
CA LYS A 384 1.57 -25.42 13.40
C LYS A 384 2.64 -25.04 12.37
N ILE A 385 2.26 -24.21 11.42
CA ILE A 385 3.15 -23.58 10.42
C ILE A 385 3.18 -22.09 10.69
N TYR A 386 4.36 -21.52 10.97
CA TYR A 386 4.50 -20.08 11.17
C TYR A 386 4.62 -19.35 9.82
N PRO A 387 3.64 -18.52 9.43
CA PRO A 387 3.67 -17.84 8.14
C PRO A 387 4.39 -16.50 8.23
N LEU A 388 5.17 -16.21 7.19
CA LEU A 388 5.70 -14.90 6.83
C LEU A 388 5.22 -14.56 5.41
N PHE A 389 4.41 -13.53 5.28
CA PHE A 389 3.88 -13.05 4.01
C PHE A 389 4.76 -11.91 3.50
N PHE A 390 5.21 -12.01 2.25
CA PHE A 390 5.78 -10.87 1.56
C PHE A 390 4.64 -10.06 0.95
N ALA A 391 4.38 -8.88 1.51
CA ALA A 391 3.58 -7.86 0.84
C ALA A 391 4.54 -7.03 0.00
N TRP A 392 4.35 -6.97 -1.30
CA TRP A 392 5.24 -6.28 -2.22
C TRP A 392 4.45 -5.43 -3.20
N GLN A 393 5.00 -4.25 -3.49
CA GLN A 393 4.35 -3.34 -4.42
C GLN A 393 4.46 -3.92 -5.83
N SER A 394 3.31 -4.34 -6.34
CA SER A 394 3.19 -4.84 -7.71
C SER A 394 2.65 -3.78 -8.68
N GLY A 395 2.69 -2.50 -8.28
CA GLY A 395 2.22 -1.36 -9.07
C GLY A 395 0.74 -1.48 -9.46
N ALA A 396 -0.12 -0.63 -8.93
CA ALA A 396 -1.47 -0.27 -9.42
C ALA A 396 -2.34 -1.41 -10.01
N SER A 397 -2.71 -2.41 -9.24
CA SER A 397 -3.47 -3.56 -9.75
C SER A 397 -4.98 -3.36 -9.89
N GLU A 398 -5.63 -2.76 -8.91
CA GLU A 398 -7.05 -2.35 -9.08
C GLU A 398 -7.20 -1.39 -10.26
N THR A 399 -6.13 -0.67 -10.58
CA THR A 399 -6.07 0.28 -11.67
C THR A 399 -5.79 -0.36 -13.04
N LEU A 400 -5.14 -1.53 -13.15
CA LEU A 400 -4.85 -2.08 -14.49
C LEU A 400 -6.14 -2.52 -15.19
N LEU A 401 -6.94 -3.35 -14.55
CA LEU A 401 -8.20 -3.83 -15.12
C LEU A 401 -9.22 -2.68 -15.22
N ASP A 402 -9.29 -1.79 -14.21
CA ASP A 402 -10.17 -0.62 -14.24
C ASP A 402 -9.74 0.42 -15.28
N GLN A 403 -8.45 0.74 -15.38
CA GLN A 403 -7.93 1.62 -16.43
C GLN A 403 -8.06 1.00 -17.82
N LEU A 404 -7.91 -0.31 -17.92
CA LEU A 404 -8.16 -1.04 -19.15
C LEU A 404 -9.64 -0.95 -19.53
N ALA A 405 -10.54 -1.15 -18.56
CA ALA A 405 -11.98 -0.97 -18.73
C ALA A 405 -12.32 0.45 -19.18
N ASP A 406 -11.79 1.47 -18.52
CA ASP A 406 -12.03 2.87 -18.86
C ASP A 406 -11.47 3.23 -20.25
N SER A 407 -10.30 2.69 -20.61
CA SER A 407 -9.70 2.87 -21.95
C SER A 407 -10.53 2.24 -23.06
N ILE A 408 -11.33 1.22 -22.76
CA ILE A 408 -12.13 0.45 -23.71
C ILE A 408 -13.57 0.92 -23.75
N ARG A 409 -14.16 1.34 -22.61
CA ARG A 409 -15.58 1.81 -22.53
C ARG A 409 -15.94 2.90 -23.53
N GLY A 410 -14.97 3.75 -23.91
CA GLY A 410 -15.19 4.79 -24.93
C GLY A 410 -15.12 4.29 -26.38
N ARG A 411 -14.79 3.00 -26.62
CA ARG A 411 -14.50 2.46 -27.95
C ARG A 411 -15.36 1.27 -28.36
N LEU A 412 -16.19 0.72 -27.46
CA LEU A 412 -17.03 -0.45 -27.73
C LEU A 412 -18.43 -0.01 -28.21
N PRO A 413 -18.92 -0.52 -29.34
CA PRO A 413 -20.32 -0.41 -29.72
C PRO A 413 -21.19 -1.36 -28.88
N PHE A 414 -22.31 -0.90 -28.40
CA PHE A 414 -23.29 -1.71 -27.64
C PHE A 414 -23.94 -2.81 -28.51
N GLY A 415 -24.01 -4.04 -27.98
CA GLY A 415 -24.91 -5.09 -28.48
C GLY A 415 -24.33 -6.02 -29.56
N LEU A 416 -23.27 -6.75 -29.29
CA LEU A 416 -22.54 -7.53 -30.28
C LEU A 416 -22.60 -9.06 -30.02
N GLY A 417 -22.65 -9.87 -31.11
CA GLY A 417 -22.67 -11.33 -31.08
C GLY A 417 -21.28 -11.97 -30.88
N PHE A 418 -21.21 -13.30 -30.73
CA PHE A 418 -20.02 -14.08 -30.36
C PHE A 418 -18.73 -13.81 -31.20
N ASP A 419 -18.83 -13.56 -32.50
CA ASP A 419 -17.68 -13.22 -33.37
C ASP A 419 -17.01 -11.87 -33.00
N VAL A 420 -17.67 -11.06 -32.18
CA VAL A 420 -17.21 -9.74 -31.79
C VAL A 420 -16.47 -9.79 -30.45
N LEU A 421 -16.73 -10.78 -29.59
CA LEU A 421 -16.01 -10.95 -28.32
C LEU A 421 -14.52 -11.17 -28.55
N GLU A 422 -14.14 -11.97 -29.54
CA GLU A 422 -12.72 -12.17 -29.86
C GLU A 422 -12.06 -10.90 -30.40
N GLN A 423 -12.78 -10.07 -31.13
CA GLN A 423 -12.27 -8.76 -31.58
C GLN A 423 -12.12 -7.78 -30.41
N VAL A 424 -13.02 -7.84 -29.43
CA VAL A 424 -12.92 -7.10 -28.18
C VAL A 424 -11.68 -7.54 -27.41
N ASP A 425 -11.50 -8.85 -27.21
CA ASP A 425 -10.33 -9.40 -26.53
C ASP A 425 -9.01 -8.97 -27.18
N ARG A 426 -8.93 -8.97 -28.52
CA ARG A 426 -7.76 -8.48 -29.27
C ARG A 426 -7.51 -6.98 -29.05
N LEU A 427 -8.58 -6.17 -28.95
CA LEU A 427 -8.46 -4.75 -28.64
C LEU A 427 -7.94 -4.56 -27.20
N VAL A 428 -8.46 -5.34 -26.26
CA VAL A 428 -8.01 -5.38 -24.86
C VAL A 428 -6.51 -5.71 -24.80
N GLU A 429 -6.08 -6.79 -25.48
CA GLU A 429 -4.68 -7.20 -25.54
C GLU A 429 -3.77 -6.11 -26.15
N LEU A 430 -4.24 -5.41 -27.18
CA LEU A 430 -3.49 -4.33 -27.81
C LEU A 430 -3.32 -3.12 -26.87
N VAL A 431 -4.39 -2.74 -26.17
CA VAL A 431 -4.37 -1.63 -25.20
C VAL A 431 -3.49 -2.02 -24.01
N ALA A 432 -3.67 -3.22 -23.45
CA ALA A 432 -2.88 -3.73 -22.35
C ALA A 432 -1.37 -3.72 -22.70
N ARG A 433 -0.99 -4.22 -23.86
CA ARG A 433 0.40 -4.21 -24.34
C ARG A 433 1.01 -2.81 -24.43
N LYS A 434 0.25 -1.86 -25.00
CA LYS A 434 0.77 -0.49 -25.21
C LYS A 434 0.85 0.34 -23.95
N SER A 435 -0.11 0.15 -23.05
CA SER A 435 -0.30 1.06 -21.91
C SER A 435 0.14 0.46 -20.58
N PHE A 436 0.23 -0.87 -20.44
CA PHE A 436 0.39 -1.52 -19.15
C PHE A 436 1.56 -2.51 -19.05
N ARG A 437 2.22 -2.85 -20.16
CA ARG A 437 3.38 -3.76 -20.16
C ARG A 437 4.51 -3.26 -19.24
N TRP A 438 4.75 -1.95 -19.21
CA TRP A 438 5.77 -1.37 -18.36
C TRP A 438 5.52 -1.63 -16.86
N MET A 439 4.25 -1.66 -16.43
CA MET A 439 3.89 -1.99 -15.04
C MET A 439 4.19 -3.45 -14.71
N TRP A 440 3.91 -4.35 -15.66
CA TRP A 440 4.26 -5.76 -15.52
C TRP A 440 5.77 -5.96 -15.44
N ASP A 441 6.53 -5.26 -16.28
CA ASP A 441 7.99 -5.32 -16.27
C ASP A 441 8.56 -4.74 -14.97
N GLU A 442 8.06 -3.61 -14.47
CA GLU A 442 8.43 -3.01 -13.19
C GLU A 442 8.15 -3.97 -12.02
N MET A 443 6.99 -4.61 -12.02
CA MET A 443 6.64 -5.61 -11.00
C MET A 443 7.66 -6.77 -10.98
N LYS A 444 8.03 -7.30 -12.14
CA LYS A 444 9.07 -8.34 -12.24
C LYS A 444 10.43 -7.84 -11.77
N GLU A 445 10.76 -6.59 -12.07
CA GLU A 445 11.99 -5.96 -11.62
C GLU A 445 12.01 -5.83 -10.10
N ASN A 446 10.93 -5.35 -9.47
CA ASN A 446 10.79 -5.27 -8.03
C ASN A 446 10.90 -6.64 -7.34
N ALA A 447 10.27 -7.69 -7.91
CA ALA A 447 10.39 -9.06 -7.40
C ALA A 447 11.84 -9.55 -7.41
N ARG A 448 12.59 -9.27 -8.48
CA ARG A 448 14.01 -9.64 -8.60
C ARG A 448 14.90 -8.81 -7.68
N ALA A 449 14.67 -7.49 -7.63
CA ALA A 449 15.42 -6.56 -6.78
C ALA A 449 15.28 -6.91 -5.28
N ALA A 450 14.10 -7.36 -4.83
CA ALA A 450 13.90 -7.80 -3.46
C ALA A 450 14.82 -8.97 -3.05
N SER A 451 15.25 -9.76 -4.02
CA SER A 451 16.11 -10.93 -3.86
C SER A 451 17.52 -10.72 -4.41
N GLU A 452 17.98 -9.49 -4.64
CA GLU A 452 19.36 -9.23 -5.00
C GLU A 452 20.35 -9.62 -3.88
N PRO A 453 21.60 -10.01 -4.21
CA PRO A 453 22.58 -10.35 -3.20
C PRO A 453 22.97 -9.13 -2.36
N ILE A 454 22.99 -9.30 -1.03
CA ILE A 454 23.56 -8.29 -0.14
C ILE A 454 25.09 -8.31 -0.31
N ARG A 455 25.69 -7.15 -0.65
CA ARG A 455 27.12 -7.01 -0.95
C ARG A 455 28.02 -7.39 0.22
N ASP A 456 27.63 -7.00 1.43
CA ASP A 456 28.35 -7.35 2.66
C ASP A 456 27.37 -7.93 3.71
N PRO A 457 27.11 -9.24 3.69
CA PRO A 457 26.25 -9.89 4.68
C PRO A 457 26.77 -9.78 6.11
N GLY A 458 28.06 -9.48 6.30
CA GLY A 458 28.68 -9.29 7.61
C GLY A 458 28.35 -7.95 8.27
N SER A 459 27.90 -6.96 7.49
CA SER A 459 27.48 -5.66 8.01
C SER A 459 26.05 -5.67 8.61
N VAL A 460 25.30 -6.75 8.43
CA VAL A 460 23.92 -6.86 8.94
C VAL A 460 23.94 -7.12 10.45
N THR A 461 23.35 -6.20 11.21
CA THR A 461 23.18 -6.30 12.67
C THR A 461 21.71 -6.19 13.04
N TRP A 462 21.14 -7.23 13.63
CA TRP A 462 19.69 -7.34 13.92
C TRP A 462 19.17 -6.43 15.04
N SER A 463 20.04 -5.74 15.73
CA SER A 463 19.72 -4.71 16.70
C SER A 463 20.59 -3.49 16.40
N PRO A 464 20.26 -2.71 15.35
CA PRO A 464 21.05 -1.54 15.02
C PRO A 464 21.10 -0.59 16.21
N THR A 465 22.31 -0.13 16.56
CA THR A 465 22.54 0.74 17.72
C THR A 465 22.48 2.23 17.35
N SER A 466 22.34 2.52 16.06
CA SER A 466 22.19 3.90 15.58
C SER A 466 21.20 3.98 14.43
N PRO A 467 20.54 5.14 14.23
CA PRO A 467 19.65 5.40 13.09
C PRO A 467 20.33 5.20 11.73
N GLU A 468 21.63 5.53 11.62
CA GLU A 468 22.38 5.38 10.38
C GLU A 468 22.58 3.91 10.00
N ALA A 469 22.79 3.04 11.01
CA ALA A 469 22.90 1.60 10.78
C ALA A 469 21.56 1.01 10.33
N GLU A 470 20.46 1.45 10.92
CA GLU A 470 19.11 1.03 10.51
C GLU A 470 18.80 1.50 9.10
N THR A 471 19.07 2.77 8.77
CA THR A 471 18.88 3.34 7.43
C THR A 471 19.71 2.57 6.39
N ALA A 472 20.96 2.24 6.69
CA ALA A 472 21.79 1.46 5.77
C ALA A 472 21.22 0.06 5.50
N MET A 473 20.55 -0.55 6.46
CA MET A 473 19.89 -1.85 6.28
C MET A 473 18.55 -1.70 5.53
N MET A 474 17.83 -0.59 5.68
CA MET A 474 16.60 -0.31 4.91
C MET A 474 16.88 -0.21 3.40
N GLU A 475 18.11 0.19 3.02
CA GLU A 475 18.56 0.25 1.64
C GLU A 475 18.94 -1.12 1.04
N MET A 476 18.92 -2.19 1.85
CA MET A 476 19.23 -3.54 1.39
C MET A 476 17.99 -4.24 0.80
N PRO A 477 18.16 -5.24 -0.10
CA PRO A 477 17.06 -6.05 -0.61
C PRO A 477 16.31 -6.77 0.50
N GLY A 478 15.02 -6.46 0.67
CA GLY A 478 14.28 -6.88 1.87
C GLY A 478 14.01 -8.39 1.96
N ALA A 479 13.82 -9.07 0.82
CA ALA A 479 13.69 -10.52 0.83
C ALA A 479 15.02 -11.20 1.16
N SER A 480 16.15 -10.65 0.67
CA SER A 480 17.49 -11.15 1.03
C SER A 480 17.82 -10.96 2.50
N LEU A 481 17.43 -9.82 3.12
CA LEU A 481 17.51 -9.63 4.57
C LEU A 481 16.72 -10.70 5.32
N THR A 482 15.49 -10.97 4.88
CA THR A 482 14.64 -12.01 5.49
C THR A 482 15.28 -13.39 5.39
N VAL A 483 15.89 -13.73 4.24
CA VAL A 483 16.63 -15.00 4.06
C VAL A 483 17.84 -15.08 4.98
N LEU A 484 18.60 -13.99 5.15
CA LEU A 484 19.73 -13.98 6.09
C LEU A 484 19.25 -14.24 7.53
N ARG A 485 18.16 -13.60 7.95
CA ARG A 485 17.60 -13.80 9.29
C ARG A 485 17.06 -15.22 9.48
N LEU A 486 16.42 -15.77 8.44
CA LEU A 486 15.98 -17.17 8.42
C LEU A 486 17.19 -18.13 8.56
N ARG A 487 18.26 -17.92 7.80
CA ARG A 487 19.49 -18.70 7.90
C ARG A 487 20.04 -18.71 9.35
N ASP A 488 20.10 -17.52 9.97
CA ASP A 488 20.59 -17.40 11.33
C ASP A 488 19.66 -18.09 12.33
N TYR A 489 18.34 -18.00 12.11
CA TYR A 489 17.34 -18.74 12.89
C TYR A 489 17.53 -20.26 12.75
N LEU A 490 17.72 -20.78 11.54
CA LEU A 490 17.96 -22.21 11.31
C LEU A 490 19.23 -22.69 12.01
N ARG A 491 20.29 -21.88 11.98
CA ARG A 491 21.56 -22.20 12.69
C ARG A 491 21.36 -22.30 14.19
N GLN A 492 20.57 -21.40 14.78
CA GLN A 492 20.23 -21.42 16.22
C GLN A 492 19.39 -22.62 16.63
N GLN A 493 18.40 -22.99 15.80
CA GLN A 493 17.47 -24.07 16.11
C GLN A 493 17.98 -25.47 15.70
N GLY A 494 19.06 -25.53 14.94
CA GLY A 494 19.51 -26.74 14.24
C GLY A 494 18.81 -26.90 12.89
N PRO A 495 19.55 -26.91 11.77
CA PRO A 495 19.00 -26.83 10.41
C PRO A 495 18.06 -27.98 10.04
N ASN A 496 18.20 -29.16 10.68
CA ASN A 496 17.33 -30.31 10.46
C ASN A 496 16.01 -30.23 11.24
N ASN A 497 15.91 -29.35 12.22
CA ASN A 497 14.74 -29.20 13.09
C ASN A 497 13.71 -28.22 12.54
N VAL A 498 14.03 -27.50 11.46
CA VAL A 498 13.16 -26.51 10.84
C VAL A 498 12.88 -26.91 9.39
N ALA A 499 11.62 -26.92 9.00
CA ALA A 499 11.19 -27.12 7.61
C ALA A 499 10.71 -25.80 7.04
N VAL A 500 11.29 -25.38 5.92
CA VAL A 500 10.93 -24.14 5.20
C VAL A 500 10.01 -24.50 4.04
N HIS A 501 8.88 -23.84 3.94
CA HIS A 501 7.90 -24.01 2.88
C HIS A 501 7.74 -22.71 2.11
N LEU A 502 7.58 -22.81 0.79
CA LEU A 502 7.34 -21.67 -0.08
C LEU A 502 5.98 -21.84 -0.75
N VAL A 503 5.21 -20.76 -0.78
CA VAL A 503 3.98 -20.67 -1.58
C VAL A 503 4.01 -19.40 -2.42
N GLY A 504 3.72 -19.52 -3.71
CA GLY A 504 3.64 -18.39 -4.63
C GLY A 504 2.35 -18.43 -5.44
N HIS A 505 1.52 -17.40 -5.37
CA HIS A 505 0.31 -17.28 -6.18
C HIS A 505 0.57 -16.35 -7.36
N SER A 506 0.17 -16.72 -8.56
CA SER A 506 0.26 -15.89 -9.77
C SER A 506 1.69 -15.36 -10.00
N ALA A 507 1.91 -14.04 -10.02
CA ALA A 507 3.23 -13.42 -10.09
C ALA A 507 4.10 -13.69 -8.85
N GLY A 508 3.53 -14.11 -7.73
CA GLY A 508 4.29 -14.63 -6.58
C GLY A 508 5.20 -15.80 -6.95
N ALA A 509 4.93 -16.51 -8.06
CA ALA A 509 5.83 -17.52 -8.61
C ALA A 509 7.15 -16.90 -9.11
N ILE A 510 7.11 -15.71 -9.70
CA ILE A 510 8.29 -14.95 -10.16
C ILE A 510 9.12 -14.52 -8.94
N PHE A 511 8.44 -14.03 -7.90
CA PHE A 511 9.08 -13.69 -6.63
C PHE A 511 9.78 -14.90 -6.00
N GLN A 512 9.10 -16.05 -5.92
CA GLN A 512 9.67 -17.26 -5.35
C GLN A 512 10.86 -17.79 -6.17
N ALA A 513 10.83 -17.67 -7.50
CA ALA A 513 11.94 -18.04 -8.34
C ALA A 513 13.21 -17.21 -8.03
N ALA A 514 13.06 -15.89 -7.84
CA ALA A 514 14.17 -15.03 -7.44
C ALA A 514 14.66 -15.35 -6.01
N LEU A 515 13.72 -15.63 -5.08
CA LEU A 515 14.04 -15.98 -3.69
C LEU A 515 14.81 -17.29 -3.58
N LEU A 516 14.49 -18.29 -4.42
CA LEU A 516 15.17 -19.60 -4.42
C LEU A 516 16.68 -19.47 -4.59
N GLN A 517 17.15 -18.56 -5.44
CA GLN A 517 18.58 -18.34 -5.60
C GLN A 517 19.23 -17.86 -4.29
N ARG A 518 18.54 -16.99 -3.53
CA ARG A 518 19.06 -16.51 -2.23
C ARG A 518 19.03 -17.57 -1.16
N LEU A 519 18.00 -18.43 -1.17
CA LEU A 519 17.94 -19.58 -0.27
C LEU A 519 19.06 -20.59 -0.57
N ALA A 520 19.39 -20.79 -1.86
CA ALA A 520 20.52 -21.62 -2.28
C ALA A 520 21.86 -21.05 -1.77
N ASP A 521 22.11 -19.75 -1.99
CA ASP A 521 23.34 -19.09 -1.55
C ASP A 521 23.50 -19.10 -0.02
N ALA A 522 22.38 -19.01 0.70
CA ALA A 522 22.32 -19.08 2.15
C ALA A 522 22.38 -20.52 2.70
N ALA A 523 22.40 -21.53 1.84
CA ALA A 523 22.29 -22.95 2.17
C ALA A 523 21.06 -23.27 3.05
N VAL A 524 19.92 -22.66 2.75
CA VAL A 524 18.63 -22.87 3.43
C VAL A 524 17.81 -23.89 2.64
N PRO A 525 17.66 -25.14 3.12
CA PRO A 525 16.89 -26.15 2.41
C PRO A 525 15.38 -25.84 2.44
N VAL A 526 14.70 -26.08 1.32
CA VAL A 526 13.27 -25.90 1.14
C VAL A 526 12.58 -27.25 1.17
N ALA A 527 11.70 -27.45 2.15
CA ALA A 527 10.95 -28.71 2.30
C ALA A 527 9.90 -28.87 1.21
N SER A 528 9.17 -27.80 0.87
CA SER A 528 8.20 -27.80 -0.22
C SER A 528 8.08 -26.43 -0.88
N LEU A 529 7.78 -26.45 -2.18
CA LEU A 529 7.35 -25.30 -2.97
C LEU A 529 6.00 -25.61 -3.60
N ALA A 530 4.98 -24.80 -3.34
CA ALA A 530 3.71 -24.85 -4.00
C ALA A 530 3.47 -23.58 -4.82
N LEU A 531 3.16 -23.72 -6.09
CA LEU A 531 2.78 -22.62 -6.97
C LEU A 531 1.30 -22.72 -7.32
N LEU A 532 0.58 -21.61 -7.21
CA LEU A 532 -0.85 -21.48 -7.43
C LEU A 532 -1.08 -20.58 -8.66
N ALA A 533 -1.60 -21.13 -9.74
CA ALA A 533 -1.80 -20.45 -11.03
C ALA A 533 -0.60 -19.55 -11.43
N PRO A 534 0.62 -20.09 -11.50
CA PRO A 534 1.85 -19.29 -11.61
C PRO A 534 1.94 -18.54 -12.94
N ALA A 535 2.17 -17.24 -12.87
CA ALA A 535 2.37 -16.37 -14.03
C ALA A 535 3.83 -16.30 -14.51
N ILE A 536 4.70 -17.17 -14.01
CA ILE A 536 6.10 -17.28 -14.46
C ILE A 536 6.19 -17.90 -15.85
N ARG A 537 7.06 -17.36 -16.68
CA ARG A 537 7.34 -17.93 -18.00
C ARG A 537 7.99 -19.32 -17.89
N VAL A 538 7.67 -20.20 -18.84
CA VAL A 538 8.24 -21.57 -18.87
C VAL A 538 9.76 -21.55 -19.00
N ASP A 539 10.34 -20.64 -19.79
CA ASP A 539 11.79 -20.50 -19.93
C ASP A 539 12.46 -20.00 -18.64
N GLU A 540 11.85 -19.06 -17.92
CA GLU A 540 12.32 -18.59 -16.61
C GLU A 540 12.20 -19.72 -15.55
N PHE A 541 11.08 -20.41 -15.49
CA PHE A 541 10.91 -21.57 -14.61
C PHE A 541 11.96 -22.66 -14.88
N THR A 542 12.22 -22.95 -16.15
CA THR A 542 13.20 -23.98 -16.55
C THR A 542 14.61 -23.58 -16.18
N ARG A 543 14.93 -22.30 -16.24
CA ARG A 543 16.24 -21.76 -15.88
C ARG A 543 16.43 -21.63 -14.37
N ASP A 544 15.44 -21.07 -13.65
CA ASP A 544 15.61 -20.55 -12.30
C ASP A 544 15.02 -21.46 -11.21
N VAL A 545 14.04 -22.32 -11.53
CA VAL A 545 13.34 -23.17 -10.55
C VAL A 545 13.63 -24.65 -10.75
N LEU A 546 13.46 -25.15 -11.99
CA LEU A 546 13.54 -26.57 -12.31
C LEU A 546 14.87 -27.21 -11.88
N PRO A 547 16.06 -26.57 -11.98
CA PRO A 547 17.33 -27.15 -11.51
C PRO A 547 17.37 -27.42 -10.00
N HIS A 548 16.62 -26.68 -9.24
CA HIS A 548 16.55 -26.76 -7.78
C HIS A 548 15.59 -27.84 -7.28
N LEU A 549 14.75 -28.42 -8.14
CA LEU A 549 13.74 -29.40 -7.75
C LEU A 549 14.31 -30.82 -7.64
N GLY A 550 13.87 -31.55 -6.65
CA GLY A 550 14.15 -32.98 -6.45
C GLY A 550 14.42 -33.35 -5.00
N PRO A 551 14.21 -34.62 -4.60
CA PRO A 551 14.32 -35.07 -3.20
C PRO A 551 15.69 -34.82 -2.55
N GLN A 552 16.75 -34.72 -3.34
CA GLN A 552 18.12 -34.47 -2.90
C GLN A 552 18.61 -33.03 -3.21
N ASN A 553 17.76 -32.22 -3.82
CA ASN A 553 18.07 -30.86 -4.22
C ASN A 553 17.57 -29.83 -3.18
N LEU A 554 17.71 -28.54 -3.48
CA LEU A 554 17.30 -27.45 -2.60
C LEU A 554 15.82 -27.56 -2.23
N VAL A 555 14.93 -27.83 -3.22
CA VAL A 555 13.48 -27.98 -3.05
C VAL A 555 13.14 -29.45 -3.11
N ARG A 556 12.79 -30.03 -1.97
CA ARG A 556 12.55 -31.49 -1.85
C ARG A 556 11.22 -31.96 -2.43
N SER A 557 10.20 -31.11 -2.38
CA SER A 557 8.86 -31.39 -2.92
C SER A 557 8.36 -30.18 -3.70
N PHE A 558 7.83 -30.41 -4.87
CA PHE A 558 7.25 -29.38 -5.74
C PHE A 558 5.82 -29.73 -6.14
N THR A 559 4.92 -28.76 -6.07
CA THR A 559 3.55 -28.92 -6.54
C THR A 559 3.11 -27.66 -7.27
N ASN A 560 2.49 -27.85 -8.42
CA ASN A 560 1.89 -26.80 -9.23
C ASN A 560 0.37 -27.01 -9.30
N PHE A 561 -0.42 -25.98 -9.01
CA PHE A 561 -1.87 -25.98 -9.09
C PHE A 561 -2.32 -24.99 -10.16
N ASP A 562 -3.02 -25.46 -11.18
CA ASP A 562 -3.42 -24.69 -12.34
C ASP A 562 -4.89 -24.92 -12.69
N LEU A 563 -5.49 -24.02 -13.45
CA LEU A 563 -6.75 -24.30 -14.13
C LEU A 563 -6.51 -25.28 -15.27
N SER A 564 -7.53 -26.10 -15.59
CA SER A 564 -7.57 -26.77 -16.90
C SER A 564 -7.71 -25.72 -18.01
N ASP A 565 -7.27 -26.07 -19.24
CA ASP A 565 -7.36 -25.12 -20.37
C ASP A 565 -8.82 -24.70 -20.65
N GLU A 566 -9.78 -25.62 -20.44
CA GLU A 566 -11.20 -25.32 -20.49
C GLU A 566 -11.62 -24.24 -19.49
N ARG A 567 -11.20 -24.36 -18.22
CA ARG A 567 -11.51 -23.35 -17.18
C ARG A 567 -10.78 -22.04 -17.40
N GLU A 568 -9.57 -22.05 -17.97
CA GLU A 568 -8.84 -20.84 -18.35
C GLU A 568 -9.59 -20.03 -19.42
N LEU A 569 -10.27 -20.72 -20.34
CA LEU A 569 -11.08 -20.11 -21.40
C LEU A 569 -12.47 -19.67 -20.92
N ASP A 570 -12.99 -20.30 -19.86
CA ASP A 570 -14.28 -19.94 -19.24
C ASP A 570 -14.12 -18.82 -18.17
N ASP A 571 -12.91 -18.60 -17.68
CA ASP A 571 -12.61 -17.52 -16.76
C ASP A 571 -12.66 -16.16 -17.48
N VAL A 572 -13.04 -15.11 -16.75
CA VAL A 572 -13.18 -13.75 -17.30
C VAL A 572 -12.51 -12.72 -16.40
N CYS A 573 -11.82 -11.75 -17.00
CA CYS A 573 -11.35 -10.59 -16.26
C CYS A 573 -12.45 -9.55 -16.18
N GLN A 574 -12.83 -9.18 -14.95
CA GLN A 574 -13.88 -8.20 -14.68
C GLN A 574 -13.30 -6.89 -14.12
N ALA A 575 -13.93 -5.77 -14.46
CA ALA A 575 -13.69 -4.48 -13.83
C ALA A 575 -14.98 -3.65 -13.75
N GLY A 576 -15.24 -3.05 -12.60
CA GLY A 576 -16.42 -2.23 -12.38
C GLY A 576 -17.73 -2.97 -12.64
N GLY A 577 -17.77 -4.31 -12.45
CA GLY A 577 -18.95 -5.15 -12.68
C GLY A 577 -19.24 -5.51 -14.14
N PHE A 578 -18.25 -5.35 -15.02
CA PHE A 578 -18.36 -5.72 -16.44
C PHE A 578 -17.25 -6.66 -16.84
N ASP A 579 -17.56 -7.63 -17.70
CA ASP A 579 -16.58 -8.50 -18.34
C ASP A 579 -15.80 -7.68 -19.36
N ILE A 580 -14.49 -7.51 -19.12
CA ILE A 580 -13.62 -6.72 -19.99
C ILE A 580 -12.73 -7.57 -20.88
N TYR A 581 -12.41 -8.81 -20.45
CA TYR A 581 -11.65 -9.77 -21.21
C TYR A 581 -12.21 -11.17 -20.95
N HIS A 582 -12.53 -11.91 -22.03
CA HIS A 582 -13.30 -13.15 -21.96
C HIS A 582 -12.42 -14.40 -21.92
N LYS A 583 -11.31 -14.31 -21.21
CA LYS A 583 -10.38 -15.37 -20.87
C LYS A 583 -9.73 -15.03 -19.53
N SER A 584 -9.02 -15.98 -18.94
CA SER A 584 -8.31 -15.79 -17.68
C SER A 584 -7.24 -14.69 -17.75
N LEU A 585 -6.83 -14.22 -16.58
CA LEU A 585 -5.73 -13.27 -16.45
C LEU A 585 -4.42 -13.82 -17.04
N LEU A 586 -4.16 -15.14 -16.98
CA LEU A 586 -2.95 -15.73 -17.56
C LEU A 586 -2.93 -15.61 -19.08
N TYR A 587 -4.07 -15.69 -19.75
CA TYR A 587 -4.15 -15.41 -21.19
C TYR A 587 -3.79 -13.96 -21.50
N LEU A 588 -4.27 -13.00 -20.72
CA LEU A 588 -3.92 -11.57 -20.87
C LEU A 588 -2.40 -11.36 -20.65
N VAL A 589 -1.84 -11.96 -19.60
CA VAL A 589 -0.39 -11.89 -19.33
C VAL A 589 0.40 -12.50 -20.47
N SER A 590 0.07 -13.72 -20.89
CA SER A 590 0.77 -14.45 -21.96
C SER A 590 0.78 -13.69 -23.30
N ARG A 591 -0.37 -13.12 -23.68
CA ARG A 591 -0.57 -12.48 -24.98
C ARG A 591 -0.22 -11.01 -25.02
N ALA A 592 -0.50 -10.27 -23.96
CA ALA A 592 -0.36 -8.83 -23.96
C ALA A 592 0.84 -8.31 -23.15
N LEU A 593 1.08 -8.85 -21.96
CA LEU A 593 2.10 -8.31 -21.07
C LEU A 593 3.48 -8.96 -21.31
N GLU A 594 3.53 -10.24 -21.64
CA GLU A 594 4.78 -10.94 -22.00
C GLU A 594 4.99 -11.02 -23.52
N GLY A 595 3.92 -11.07 -24.31
CA GLY A 595 3.99 -11.24 -25.75
C GLY A 595 4.76 -10.11 -26.45
N PRO A 596 5.75 -10.43 -27.32
CA PRO A 596 6.56 -9.41 -28.02
C PRO A 596 5.81 -8.70 -29.15
N ALA A 597 4.78 -9.32 -29.71
CA ALA A 597 4.02 -8.82 -30.85
C ALA A 597 2.52 -9.15 -30.72
N PRO A 598 1.61 -8.45 -31.44
CA PRO A 598 0.23 -8.88 -31.55
C PRO A 598 0.14 -10.33 -32.01
N ASP A 599 -0.86 -11.05 -31.47
CA ASP A 599 -1.09 -12.49 -31.73
C ASP A 599 0.06 -13.44 -31.31
N SER A 600 1.08 -12.95 -30.59
CA SER A 600 2.09 -13.80 -29.98
C SER A 600 1.63 -14.26 -28.60
N GLU A 601 1.95 -15.50 -28.27
CA GLU A 601 1.67 -16.13 -27.00
C GLU A 601 2.97 -16.60 -26.36
N VAL A 602 3.23 -16.15 -25.11
CA VAL A 602 4.43 -16.60 -24.38
C VAL A 602 4.02 -17.69 -23.39
N PRO A 603 4.65 -18.88 -23.44
CA PRO A 603 4.31 -19.95 -22.52
C PRO A 603 4.50 -19.58 -21.06
N LEU A 604 3.41 -19.70 -20.27
CA LEU A 604 3.41 -19.55 -18.81
C LEU A 604 3.23 -20.92 -18.14
N LEU A 605 3.87 -21.12 -16.99
CA LEU A 605 3.80 -22.37 -16.23
C LEU A 605 2.37 -22.69 -15.77
N GLY A 606 1.55 -21.66 -15.43
CA GLY A 606 0.19 -21.82 -14.95
C GLY A 606 -0.83 -22.24 -16.04
N MET A 607 -0.44 -22.37 -17.29
CA MET A 607 -1.35 -22.69 -18.40
C MET A 607 -1.19 -24.14 -18.87
N GLN A 608 -2.19 -24.97 -18.64
CA GLN A 608 -2.17 -26.42 -18.97
C GLN A 608 -1.74 -26.72 -20.40
N LYS A 609 -2.16 -25.92 -21.37
CA LYS A 609 -1.86 -26.14 -22.81
C LYS A 609 -0.37 -26.17 -23.12
N PHE A 610 0.50 -25.61 -22.27
CA PHE A 610 1.95 -25.61 -22.50
C PHE A 610 2.69 -26.77 -21.83
N PHE A 611 2.02 -27.67 -21.12
CA PHE A 611 2.67 -28.81 -20.46
C PHE A 611 3.20 -29.85 -21.42
N GLY A 612 2.64 -29.90 -22.63
CA GLY A 612 3.15 -30.70 -23.75
C GLY A 612 4.32 -30.05 -24.50
N LEU A 613 4.70 -28.81 -24.17
CA LEU A 613 5.76 -28.09 -24.87
C LEU A 613 7.11 -28.78 -24.65
N ALA A 614 7.83 -29.03 -25.76
CA ALA A 614 9.19 -29.52 -25.71
C ALA A 614 10.12 -28.42 -25.18
N LEU A 615 10.96 -28.77 -24.21
CA LEU A 615 11.89 -27.79 -23.61
C LEU A 615 13.08 -27.58 -24.58
N ASP A 616 13.48 -26.29 -24.69
CA ASP A 616 14.62 -25.89 -25.52
C ASP A 616 15.91 -26.64 -25.14
N GLY A 617 16.64 -27.10 -26.17
CA GLY A 617 17.87 -27.83 -26.00
C GLY A 617 17.72 -29.27 -25.48
N ARG A 618 16.49 -29.78 -25.32
CA ARG A 618 16.21 -31.14 -24.83
C ARG A 618 15.12 -31.82 -25.70
N PRO A 619 15.40 -32.21 -26.95
CA PRO A 619 14.43 -32.84 -27.81
C PRO A 619 13.80 -34.07 -27.14
N GLY A 620 12.46 -34.13 -27.15
CA GLY A 620 11.70 -35.25 -26.58
C GLY A 620 11.39 -35.14 -25.06
N LEU A 621 11.88 -34.11 -24.37
CA LEU A 621 11.51 -33.85 -22.98
C LEU A 621 10.48 -32.74 -22.93
N THR A 622 9.24 -33.04 -22.49
CA THR A 622 8.19 -32.03 -22.29
C THR A 622 8.30 -31.38 -20.92
N LEU A 623 7.64 -30.22 -20.73
CA LEU A 623 7.57 -29.54 -19.45
C LEU A 623 6.98 -30.47 -18.37
N ALA A 624 5.88 -31.17 -18.66
CA ALA A 624 5.28 -32.16 -17.75
C ALA A 624 6.26 -33.23 -17.31
N GLN A 625 7.00 -33.82 -18.28
CA GLN A 625 8.02 -34.84 -18.00
C GLN A 625 9.19 -34.28 -17.20
N ALA A 626 9.61 -33.04 -17.46
CA ALA A 626 10.70 -32.41 -16.76
C ALA A 626 10.36 -32.17 -15.26
N ILE A 627 9.14 -31.75 -14.97
CA ILE A 627 8.62 -31.61 -13.61
C ILE A 627 8.52 -32.98 -12.93
N SER A 628 7.89 -33.95 -13.58
CA SER A 628 7.69 -35.30 -13.04
C SER A 628 9.01 -36.03 -12.75
N ASN A 629 10.01 -35.91 -13.65
CA ASN A 629 11.34 -36.50 -13.47
C ASN A 629 12.10 -35.96 -12.25
N ARG A 630 11.67 -34.81 -11.74
CA ARG A 630 12.16 -34.19 -10.51
C ARG A 630 11.29 -34.50 -9.27
N GLY A 631 10.31 -35.39 -9.41
CA GLY A 631 9.35 -35.72 -8.38
C GLY A 631 8.30 -34.63 -8.13
N GLY A 632 8.18 -33.66 -9.02
CA GLY A 632 7.15 -32.62 -8.96
C GLY A 632 5.80 -33.13 -9.45
N VAL A 633 4.72 -32.51 -8.99
CA VAL A 633 3.32 -32.84 -9.33
C VAL A 633 2.63 -31.59 -9.86
N SER A 634 1.91 -31.75 -10.97
CA SER A 634 1.03 -30.71 -11.52
C SER A 634 -0.42 -31.14 -11.37
N ILE A 635 -1.25 -30.29 -10.78
CA ILE A 635 -2.65 -30.54 -10.44
C ILE A 635 -3.51 -29.53 -11.19
N PHE A 636 -4.38 -30.03 -12.04
CA PHE A 636 -5.30 -29.19 -12.82
C PHE A 636 -6.69 -29.23 -12.18
N SER A 637 -7.26 -28.08 -11.91
CA SER A 637 -8.62 -27.95 -11.41
C SER A 637 -9.62 -28.29 -12.55
N ARG A 638 -10.61 -29.17 -12.32
CA ARG A 638 -11.01 -29.79 -11.07
C ARG A 638 -10.25 -31.11 -10.80
N SER A 639 -9.68 -31.22 -9.62
CA SER A 639 -9.08 -32.47 -9.12
C SER A 639 -9.68 -32.84 -7.76
N ILE A 640 -10.12 -34.08 -7.61
CA ILE A 640 -10.79 -34.56 -6.37
C ILE A 640 -10.02 -35.65 -5.63
N ASP A 641 -9.05 -36.30 -6.29
CA ASP A 641 -8.22 -37.36 -5.74
C ASP A 641 -6.79 -37.25 -6.26
N PRO A 642 -5.77 -37.71 -5.50
CA PRO A 642 -5.82 -38.07 -4.08
C PRO A 642 -6.05 -36.89 -3.13
N ALA A 643 -6.26 -37.14 -1.83
CA ALA A 643 -6.65 -36.14 -0.83
C ALA A 643 -5.69 -34.92 -0.75
N ASP A 644 -4.40 -35.13 -0.99
CA ASP A 644 -3.35 -34.12 -1.01
C ASP A 644 -3.17 -33.42 -2.37
N SER A 645 -4.02 -33.72 -3.34
CA SER A 645 -3.96 -33.21 -4.72
C SER A 645 -5.31 -32.69 -5.20
N ARG A 646 -6.13 -32.15 -4.29
CA ARG A 646 -7.46 -31.63 -4.59
C ARG A 646 -7.42 -30.14 -4.91
N SER A 647 -8.23 -29.74 -5.88
CA SER A 647 -8.49 -28.34 -6.27
C SER A 647 -9.84 -28.23 -6.94
N ASP A 648 -10.64 -27.22 -6.58
CA ASP A 648 -11.89 -26.88 -7.27
C ASP A 648 -11.94 -25.40 -7.70
N ALA A 649 -10.79 -24.73 -7.69
CA ALA A 649 -10.69 -23.34 -8.17
C ALA A 649 -11.27 -23.21 -9.58
N ARG A 650 -12.09 -22.20 -9.80
CA ARG A 650 -12.81 -21.95 -11.06
C ARG A 650 -12.26 -20.76 -11.82
N SER A 651 -11.56 -19.87 -11.12
CA SER A 651 -10.91 -18.69 -11.68
C SER A 651 -9.46 -18.60 -11.20
N HIS A 652 -8.69 -17.76 -11.88
CA HIS A 652 -7.29 -17.50 -11.56
C HIS A 652 -7.10 -16.98 -10.13
N GLY A 653 -8.01 -16.13 -9.66
CA GLY A 653 -7.95 -15.52 -8.32
C GLY A 653 -8.32 -16.46 -7.18
N GLU A 654 -9.11 -17.51 -7.43
CA GLU A 654 -9.67 -18.37 -6.38
C GLU A 654 -8.67 -19.30 -5.71
N PHE A 655 -7.53 -19.64 -6.33
CA PHE A 655 -6.61 -20.64 -5.79
C PHE A 655 -6.14 -20.35 -4.37
N ALA A 656 -5.92 -19.10 -4.00
CA ALA A 656 -5.49 -18.71 -2.67
C ALA A 656 -6.61 -18.77 -1.61
N SER A 657 -7.87 -18.93 -2.05
CA SER A 657 -9.07 -19.04 -1.22
C SER A 657 -9.86 -20.33 -1.45
N ASP A 658 -9.51 -21.14 -2.46
CA ASP A 658 -10.15 -22.44 -2.68
C ASP A 658 -9.81 -23.42 -1.58
N ARG A 659 -10.87 -23.93 -0.93
CA ARG A 659 -10.78 -24.82 0.22
C ARG A 659 -9.99 -26.09 -0.09
N LEU A 660 -10.20 -26.70 -1.25
CA LEU A 660 -9.55 -27.96 -1.60
C LEU A 660 -8.08 -27.73 -1.93
N THR A 661 -7.76 -26.65 -2.68
CA THR A 661 -6.39 -26.29 -3.00
C THR A 661 -5.57 -26.00 -1.75
N MET A 662 -6.05 -25.10 -0.89
CA MET A 662 -5.30 -24.71 0.31
C MET A 662 -5.14 -25.87 1.31
N THR A 663 -6.17 -26.71 1.48
CA THR A 663 -6.06 -27.96 2.26
C THR A 663 -4.98 -28.87 1.68
N SER A 664 -4.92 -29.03 0.34
CA SER A 664 -3.88 -29.84 -0.33
C SER A 664 -2.47 -29.26 -0.14
N VAL A 665 -2.33 -27.94 -0.19
CA VAL A 665 -1.05 -27.25 0.07
C VAL A 665 -0.51 -27.56 1.46
N VAL A 666 -1.35 -27.44 2.51
CA VAL A 666 -0.97 -27.76 3.89
C VAL A 666 -0.63 -29.24 4.04
N MET A 667 -1.45 -30.13 3.49
CA MET A 667 -1.20 -31.56 3.56
C MET A 667 0.15 -31.94 2.95
N ARG A 668 0.48 -31.38 1.79
CA ARG A 668 1.79 -31.59 1.13
C ARG A 668 2.94 -31.00 1.91
N ALA A 669 2.78 -29.80 2.50
CA ALA A 669 3.78 -29.18 3.34
C ALA A 669 4.09 -30.05 4.58
N LEU A 670 3.07 -30.68 5.18
CA LEU A 670 3.20 -31.53 6.36
C LEU A 670 3.45 -33.01 6.02
N GLY A 671 3.43 -33.40 4.75
CA GLY A 671 3.59 -34.80 4.32
C GLY A 671 2.43 -35.71 4.74
N LEU A 672 1.20 -35.19 4.78
CA LEU A 672 0.01 -35.90 5.20
C LEU A 672 -0.67 -36.58 3.99
N THR A 673 -1.14 -37.80 4.19
CA THR A 673 -1.92 -38.56 3.21
C THR A 673 -3.43 -38.47 3.41
N SER A 674 -3.86 -38.01 4.61
CA SER A 674 -5.27 -37.81 4.95
C SER A 674 -5.42 -36.49 5.68
N PRO A 675 -6.47 -35.70 5.40
CA PRO A 675 -6.69 -34.43 6.06
C PRO A 675 -7.14 -34.65 7.51
N ARG A 676 -6.68 -33.78 8.40
CA ARG A 676 -7.18 -33.64 9.77
C ARG A 676 -8.16 -32.46 9.82
N PRO A 677 -9.01 -32.33 10.86
CA PRO A 677 -9.95 -31.24 10.98
C PRO A 677 -9.30 -29.83 10.88
N GLU A 678 -8.10 -29.65 11.44
CA GLU A 678 -7.34 -28.40 11.42
C GLU A 678 -6.78 -28.07 10.04
N ASN A 679 -6.60 -29.07 9.15
CA ASN A 679 -6.11 -28.84 7.80
C ASN A 679 -7.19 -28.29 6.87
N ASP A 680 -8.47 -28.45 7.23
CA ASP A 680 -9.58 -27.93 6.42
C ASP A 680 -9.49 -26.41 6.34
N TYR A 681 -9.30 -25.90 5.13
CA TYR A 681 -9.08 -24.46 4.93
C TYR A 681 -10.32 -23.66 5.30
N ARG A 682 -10.11 -22.64 6.11
CA ARG A 682 -11.12 -21.66 6.51
C ARG A 682 -10.47 -20.28 6.60
N PRO A 683 -10.83 -19.38 5.68
CA PRO A 683 -10.39 -17.99 5.80
C PRO A 683 -10.93 -17.40 7.11
N ASN A 684 -10.17 -16.50 7.72
CA ASN A 684 -10.51 -15.88 9.00
C ASN A 684 -10.76 -16.87 10.15
N ALA A 685 -10.07 -18.03 10.13
CA ALA A 685 -10.16 -19.00 11.20
C ALA A 685 -9.85 -18.34 12.57
N ALA A 686 -10.60 -18.71 13.61
CA ALA A 686 -10.20 -18.36 14.96
C ALA A 686 -8.90 -19.11 15.32
N LEU A 687 -8.05 -18.49 16.13
CA LEU A 687 -6.92 -19.18 16.71
C LEU A 687 -7.46 -20.24 17.69
N THR A 688 -7.04 -21.49 17.53
CA THR A 688 -7.37 -22.55 18.48
C THR A 688 -6.27 -22.63 19.54
N ASP A 689 -6.66 -22.68 20.81
CA ASP A 689 -5.75 -22.79 21.96
C ASP A 689 -4.85 -24.03 21.91
#